data_4d0deef7c8527a69f05bfdb1b3f9a3fb
#
_entry.id   4d0deef7c8527a69f05bfdb1b3f9a3fb
#
_cell.length_a   1.000
_cell.length_b   1.000
_cell.length_c   1.000
_cell.angle_alpha   90.00
_cell.angle_beta   90.00
_cell.angle_gamma   90.00
#
_symmetry.space_group_name_H-M   'P 1'
#
loop_
_entity.id
_entity.type
_entity.pdbx_description
1 polymer ?
#
loop_
_entity_poly.entity_id
_entity_poly.type
_entity_poly.pdbx_seq_one_letter_code
_entity_poly.pdbx_strand_id
1 'polypeptide(L)'
;MKALLASLLESSLNSFQKLSLTHCYAIKCGSISDIYVSNRILDSYIKFGFLGYANKLFDEMPKRDSVSWNTMISGYTSCGKLEDAWCLFTCMKRSGSDVDGYSFSRLLKGIASVKRFDLGEQVHGLVIKGGYECNVYVGSSLVDMYAKCERVEDAFEAFKEISEPNSVSWNALIAGFVQVRDIKTAFWLLGLMEMKAAVTMDDGTFAPLLTLLDDPMFCNLLKQVHAKVLKLGLQHEITIWNAMISSYADCGSVSDAKRVFDSLGGSKDLISWNSMIAGFSKHELKESAFELFIQMQRHWVETDIYTYTGLLSACSGEEHQIFGKSLHGMVIKKGLEQVTSATNALISMYIQFPTGTMEDALSLFESLKSKDLVSWNSIIIGFAQKGLSEDAVKFFSYLRSSEIKVDDYAFSALLRSCSDLATLQLGQQIHALATKSGFESNEFVTSSLIVMYSKCGIIESARKCFQQISSKHSTVAWNAMILGYAQHGLGQVSLDLFSQMCNQNVKLDHVTFTAILTACSHTGLIQEGLELLNLMEPVYKIQPRMEHYAAAVDLLGRAGLVNKAKELIESMPLNPDPMVLKTFLGVCRACGEIEMATQVANHLLEIEPEDHFTYVSLSHMYSDLKKWEEKASVKKMMKERGVKKVPGWSWIEIRNQVKAFNAEDRSNPLCQEIYMMIKDLTQEMQWLDSDNGVDADSLHA
;
A
#
# COMPACT_ATOMS: atom_id res chain seq x y z
N MET A 1 -26.42 21.25 -51.96
CA MET A 1 -25.21 21.75 -51.31
C MET A 1 -25.19 21.47 -49.82
N LYS A 2 -26.21 21.87 -49.02
CA LYS A 2 -26.30 21.60 -47.58
C LYS A 2 -26.24 20.09 -47.23
N ALA A 3 -26.93 19.23 -48.01
CA ALA A 3 -26.92 17.77 -47.81
C ALA A 3 -25.54 17.14 -48.10
N LEU A 4 -24.80 17.65 -49.07
CA LEU A 4 -23.44 17.19 -49.36
C LEU A 4 -22.45 17.60 -48.25
N LEU A 5 -22.60 18.81 -47.70
CA LEU A 5 -21.82 19.29 -46.57
C LEU A 5 -22.14 18.51 -45.28
N ALA A 6 -23.39 18.15 -45.03
CA ALA A 6 -23.79 17.31 -43.93
C ALA A 6 -23.16 15.90 -44.03
N SER A 7 -23.21 15.27 -45.23
CA SER A 7 -22.54 13.98 -45.48
C SER A 7 -21.01 14.05 -45.34
N LEU A 8 -20.38 15.14 -45.77
CA LEU A 8 -18.95 15.37 -45.62
C LEU A 8 -18.58 15.59 -44.15
N LEU A 9 -19.41 16.29 -43.39
CA LEU A 9 -19.22 16.47 -41.93
C LEU A 9 -19.35 15.15 -41.19
N GLU A 10 -20.29 14.28 -41.54
CA GLU A 10 -20.41 12.93 -40.97
C GLU A 10 -19.20 12.05 -41.33
N SER A 11 -18.71 12.12 -42.56
CA SER A 11 -17.51 11.37 -42.98
C SER A 11 -16.20 11.96 -42.45
N SER A 12 -16.17 13.22 -42.04
CA SER A 12 -14.99 13.91 -41.48
C SER A 12 -14.70 13.54 -40.02
N LEU A 13 -15.64 12.91 -39.32
CA LEU A 13 -15.48 12.45 -37.94
C LEU A 13 -14.38 11.39 -37.77
N ASN A 14 -13.85 10.81 -38.85
CA ASN A 14 -12.85 9.74 -38.81
C ASN A 14 -11.41 10.18 -39.11
N SER A 15 -11.15 11.44 -39.50
CA SER A 15 -9.81 11.90 -39.86
C SER A 15 -9.67 13.42 -39.81
N PHE A 16 -8.62 13.92 -39.14
CA PHE A 16 -8.27 15.34 -39.11
C PHE A 16 -8.07 15.95 -40.52
N GLN A 17 -7.44 15.21 -41.45
CA GLN A 17 -7.22 15.67 -42.80
C GLN A 17 -8.55 15.93 -43.55
N LYS A 18 -9.53 15.03 -43.37
CA LYS A 18 -10.87 15.22 -43.95
C LYS A 18 -11.59 16.41 -43.35
N LEU A 19 -11.46 16.60 -42.00
CA LEU A 19 -12.03 17.76 -41.32
C LEU A 19 -11.46 19.09 -41.86
N SER A 20 -10.13 19.15 -42.00
CA SER A 20 -9.46 20.34 -42.55
C SER A 20 -9.91 20.66 -44.00
N LEU A 21 -10.05 19.64 -44.86
CA LEU A 21 -10.57 19.78 -46.20
C LEU A 21 -12.03 20.26 -46.20
N THR A 22 -12.87 19.71 -45.34
CA THR A 22 -14.29 20.10 -45.20
C THR A 22 -14.39 21.55 -44.72
N HIS A 23 -13.55 21.98 -43.80
CA HIS A 23 -13.49 23.37 -43.34
C HIS A 23 -13.07 24.32 -44.49
N CYS A 24 -11.99 23.98 -45.21
CA CYS A 24 -11.58 24.76 -46.39
C CYS A 24 -12.69 24.85 -47.46
N TYR A 25 -13.42 23.77 -47.67
CA TYR A 25 -14.55 23.75 -48.61
C TYR A 25 -15.71 24.64 -48.11
N ALA A 26 -16.03 24.59 -46.80
CA ALA A 26 -17.06 25.43 -46.19
C ALA A 26 -16.72 26.93 -46.32
N ILE A 27 -15.43 27.30 -46.18
CA ILE A 27 -14.95 28.68 -46.44
C ILE A 27 -15.17 29.07 -47.89
N LYS A 28 -14.71 28.26 -48.86
CA LYS A 28 -14.82 28.54 -50.28
C LYS A 28 -16.26 28.66 -50.77
N CYS A 29 -17.18 27.90 -50.21
CA CYS A 29 -18.62 27.95 -50.55
C CYS A 29 -19.40 29.02 -49.79
N GLY A 30 -18.75 29.80 -48.91
CA GLY A 30 -19.41 30.79 -48.05
C GLY A 30 -20.33 30.19 -46.98
N SER A 31 -20.31 28.85 -46.81
CA SER A 31 -21.20 28.14 -45.88
C SER A 31 -20.76 28.30 -44.42
N ILE A 32 -19.62 28.91 -44.17
CA ILE A 32 -19.11 29.18 -42.81
C ILE A 32 -19.94 30.26 -42.11
N SER A 33 -20.71 31.06 -42.84
CA SER A 33 -21.69 32.03 -42.28
C SER A 33 -22.94 31.34 -41.72
N ASP A 34 -23.19 30.06 -42.06
CA ASP A 34 -24.25 29.27 -41.48
C ASP A 34 -23.76 28.75 -40.09
N ILE A 35 -24.42 29.23 -39.02
CA ILE A 35 -24.07 28.93 -37.62
C ILE A 35 -24.06 27.42 -37.37
N TYR A 36 -25.00 26.66 -37.94
CA TYR A 36 -25.07 25.21 -37.77
C TYR A 36 -23.81 24.51 -38.31
N VAL A 37 -23.35 24.87 -39.51
CA VAL A 37 -22.16 24.32 -40.16
C VAL A 37 -20.93 24.65 -39.34
N SER A 38 -20.80 25.89 -38.89
CA SER A 38 -19.69 26.36 -38.07
C SER A 38 -19.63 25.63 -36.71
N ASN A 39 -20.76 25.46 -36.02
CA ASN A 39 -20.87 24.73 -34.77
C ASN A 39 -20.46 23.24 -34.93
N ARG A 40 -20.84 22.59 -36.06
CA ARG A 40 -20.42 21.20 -36.32
C ARG A 40 -18.92 21.06 -36.58
N ILE A 41 -18.33 21.98 -37.31
CA ILE A 41 -16.87 21.99 -37.55
C ILE A 41 -16.13 22.29 -36.25
N LEU A 42 -16.66 23.20 -35.43
CA LEU A 42 -16.12 23.57 -34.12
C LEU A 42 -16.12 22.39 -33.16
N ASP A 43 -17.25 21.68 -33.03
CA ASP A 43 -17.37 20.44 -32.22
C ASP A 43 -16.39 19.36 -32.71
N SER A 44 -16.22 19.21 -34.03
CA SER A 44 -15.29 18.25 -34.60
C SER A 44 -13.83 18.58 -34.27
N TYR A 45 -13.39 19.85 -34.33
CA TYR A 45 -12.06 20.26 -33.95
C TYR A 45 -11.78 19.98 -32.45
N ILE A 46 -12.78 20.22 -31.58
CA ILE A 46 -12.68 19.97 -30.15
C ILE A 46 -12.54 18.47 -29.90
N LYS A 47 -13.34 17.62 -30.56
CA LYS A 47 -13.26 16.16 -30.43
C LYS A 47 -11.89 15.58 -30.82
N PHE A 48 -11.24 16.19 -31.80
CA PHE A 48 -9.88 15.83 -32.19
C PHE A 48 -8.78 16.48 -31.34
N GLY A 49 -9.14 17.29 -30.34
CA GLY A 49 -8.17 17.95 -29.43
C GLY A 49 -7.48 19.19 -30.04
N PHE A 50 -7.94 19.69 -31.21
CA PHE A 50 -7.34 20.82 -31.89
C PHE A 50 -7.97 22.17 -31.48
N LEU A 51 -7.87 22.50 -30.18
CA LEU A 51 -8.49 23.68 -29.58
C LEU A 51 -8.06 25.00 -30.28
N GLY A 52 -6.80 25.08 -30.75
CA GLY A 52 -6.31 26.28 -31.47
C GLY A 52 -7.02 26.56 -32.78
N TYR A 53 -7.40 25.54 -33.55
CA TYR A 53 -8.20 25.70 -34.77
C TYR A 53 -9.67 26.01 -34.42
N ALA A 54 -10.20 25.45 -33.36
CA ALA A 54 -11.53 25.77 -32.87
C ALA A 54 -11.65 27.25 -32.48
N ASN A 55 -10.65 27.79 -31.77
CA ASN A 55 -10.60 29.22 -31.40
C ASN A 55 -10.59 30.12 -32.60
N LYS A 56 -9.73 29.86 -33.60
CA LYS A 56 -9.69 30.66 -34.83
C LYS A 56 -11.04 30.70 -35.53
N LEU A 57 -11.67 29.51 -35.68
CA LEU A 57 -13.00 29.44 -36.29
C LEU A 57 -14.05 30.20 -35.46
N PHE A 58 -14.00 30.06 -34.14
CA PHE A 58 -14.94 30.73 -33.24
C PHE A 58 -14.79 32.27 -33.33
N ASP A 59 -13.55 32.77 -33.41
CA ASP A 59 -13.28 34.22 -33.56
C ASP A 59 -13.74 34.78 -34.91
N GLU A 60 -13.65 33.99 -35.97
CA GLU A 60 -14.08 34.35 -37.34
C GLU A 60 -15.59 34.27 -37.55
N MET A 61 -16.34 33.61 -36.63
CA MET A 61 -17.80 33.51 -36.73
C MET A 61 -18.50 34.87 -36.60
N PRO A 62 -19.26 35.32 -37.63
CA PRO A 62 -19.92 36.64 -37.61
C PRO A 62 -21.06 36.71 -36.59
N LYS A 63 -21.71 35.58 -36.31
CA LYS A 63 -22.76 35.42 -35.29
C LYS A 63 -22.46 34.18 -34.48
N ARG A 64 -22.62 34.30 -33.19
CA ARG A 64 -22.43 33.20 -32.20
C ARG A 64 -23.73 33.01 -31.44
N ASP A 65 -24.21 31.78 -31.37
CA ASP A 65 -25.39 31.41 -30.59
C ASP A 65 -24.93 30.70 -29.29
N SER A 66 -25.88 30.36 -28.41
CA SER A 66 -25.61 29.65 -27.17
C SER A 66 -24.87 28.31 -27.41
N VAL A 67 -25.14 27.62 -28.52
CA VAL A 67 -24.48 26.37 -28.90
C VAL A 67 -23.01 26.61 -29.22
N SER A 68 -22.66 27.67 -29.95
CA SER A 68 -21.27 28.03 -30.25
C SER A 68 -20.45 28.24 -28.97
N TRP A 69 -20.99 29.04 -28.05
CA TRP A 69 -20.37 29.31 -26.74
C TRP A 69 -20.25 28.05 -25.91
N ASN A 70 -21.33 27.27 -25.78
CA ASN A 70 -21.35 26.02 -24.98
C ASN A 70 -20.38 24.98 -25.53
N THR A 71 -20.20 24.90 -26.85
CA THR A 71 -19.23 24.00 -27.48
C THR A 71 -17.80 24.39 -27.11
N MET A 72 -17.48 25.69 -27.17
CA MET A 72 -16.16 26.18 -26.78
C MET A 72 -15.89 25.99 -25.28
N ILE A 73 -16.83 26.33 -24.40
CA ILE A 73 -16.73 26.10 -22.95
C ILE A 73 -16.47 24.61 -22.68
N SER A 74 -17.21 23.71 -23.36
CA SER A 74 -17.01 22.27 -23.26
C SER A 74 -15.61 21.84 -23.72
N GLY A 75 -15.09 22.43 -24.80
CA GLY A 75 -13.75 22.14 -25.29
C GLY A 75 -12.64 22.54 -24.32
N TYR A 76 -12.75 23.72 -23.75
CA TYR A 76 -11.77 24.17 -22.75
C TYR A 76 -11.84 23.36 -21.46
N THR A 77 -13.05 23.04 -20.97
CA THR A 77 -13.22 22.19 -19.78
C THR A 77 -12.67 20.78 -20.00
N SER A 78 -12.88 20.20 -21.18
CA SER A 78 -12.34 18.86 -21.53
C SER A 78 -10.81 18.83 -21.61
N CYS A 79 -10.17 19.97 -21.93
CA CYS A 79 -8.71 20.12 -21.95
C CYS A 79 -8.12 20.54 -20.58
N GLY A 80 -8.92 20.62 -19.54
CA GLY A 80 -8.48 21.04 -18.19
C GLY A 80 -8.16 22.55 -18.06
N LYS A 81 -8.49 23.36 -19.09
CA LYS A 81 -8.25 24.81 -19.10
C LYS A 81 -9.44 25.57 -18.52
N LEU A 82 -9.64 25.44 -17.21
CA LEU A 82 -10.82 25.97 -16.54
C LEU A 82 -10.89 27.52 -16.56
N GLU A 83 -9.76 28.20 -16.42
CA GLU A 83 -9.71 29.66 -16.43
C GLU A 83 -10.17 30.25 -17.77
N ASP A 84 -9.75 29.62 -18.87
CA ASP A 84 -10.19 30.03 -20.22
C ASP A 84 -11.69 29.74 -20.41
N ALA A 85 -12.19 28.61 -19.91
CA ALA A 85 -13.61 28.27 -19.93
C ALA A 85 -14.44 29.30 -19.13
N TRP A 86 -13.97 29.71 -17.96
CA TRP A 86 -14.58 30.76 -17.15
C TRP A 86 -14.59 32.11 -17.85
N CYS A 87 -13.48 32.47 -18.50
CA CYS A 87 -13.38 33.70 -19.30
C CYS A 87 -14.40 33.71 -20.40
N LEU A 88 -14.53 32.61 -21.16
CA LEU A 88 -15.53 32.46 -22.23
C LEU A 88 -16.96 32.57 -21.69
N PHE A 89 -17.26 31.95 -20.57
CA PHE A 89 -18.58 32.05 -19.95
C PHE A 89 -18.91 33.49 -19.56
N THR A 90 -17.94 34.23 -19.00
CA THR A 90 -18.14 35.65 -18.67
C THR A 90 -18.28 36.52 -19.91
N CYS A 91 -17.55 36.21 -21.01
CA CYS A 91 -17.71 36.86 -22.31
C CYS A 91 -19.08 36.59 -22.92
N MET A 92 -19.58 35.36 -22.88
CA MET A 92 -20.92 34.97 -23.32
C MET A 92 -21.99 35.83 -22.61
N LYS A 93 -21.89 35.96 -21.28
CA LYS A 93 -22.80 36.78 -20.48
C LYS A 93 -22.74 38.27 -20.85
N ARG A 94 -21.54 38.81 -21.12
CA ARG A 94 -21.33 40.21 -21.51
C ARG A 94 -21.82 40.50 -22.92
N SER A 95 -21.76 39.52 -23.80
CA SER A 95 -22.24 39.67 -25.19
C SER A 95 -23.78 39.72 -25.32
N GLY A 96 -24.50 39.52 -24.23
CA GLY A 96 -25.96 39.44 -24.22
C GLY A 96 -26.51 38.15 -24.83
N SER A 97 -25.67 37.12 -24.99
CA SER A 97 -26.12 35.79 -25.41
C SER A 97 -26.85 35.11 -24.25
N ASP A 98 -27.93 34.40 -24.56
CA ASP A 98 -28.71 33.68 -23.56
C ASP A 98 -27.86 32.58 -22.90
N VAL A 99 -27.65 32.70 -21.58
CA VAL A 99 -27.04 31.65 -20.76
C VAL A 99 -28.14 30.67 -20.37
N ASP A 100 -27.99 29.42 -20.80
CA ASP A 100 -28.97 28.37 -20.56
C ASP A 100 -28.48 27.32 -19.55
N GLY A 101 -29.33 26.37 -19.19
CA GLY A 101 -28.97 25.28 -18.27
C GLY A 101 -27.79 24.43 -18.76
N TYR A 102 -27.58 24.32 -20.08
CA TYR A 102 -26.43 23.61 -20.66
C TYR A 102 -25.12 24.35 -20.39
N SER A 103 -25.14 25.70 -20.49
CA SER A 103 -23.97 26.54 -20.16
C SER A 103 -23.47 26.28 -18.75
N PHE A 104 -24.39 26.30 -17.78
CA PHE A 104 -24.07 26.00 -16.37
C PHE A 104 -23.58 24.57 -16.18
N SER A 105 -24.29 23.58 -16.74
CA SER A 105 -23.90 22.18 -16.59
C SER A 105 -22.51 21.87 -17.17
N ARG A 106 -22.14 22.47 -18.31
CA ARG A 106 -20.81 22.31 -18.92
C ARG A 106 -19.71 22.91 -18.06
N LEU A 107 -19.95 24.11 -17.53
CA LEU A 107 -18.98 24.79 -16.67
C LEU A 107 -18.80 24.03 -15.34
N LEU A 108 -19.90 23.61 -14.69
CA LEU A 108 -19.87 22.83 -13.45
C LEU A 108 -19.12 21.51 -13.60
N LYS A 109 -19.28 20.80 -14.73
CA LYS A 109 -18.49 19.58 -15.02
C LYS A 109 -16.99 19.87 -15.11
N GLY A 110 -16.60 20.99 -15.71
CA GLY A 110 -15.21 21.41 -15.75
C GLY A 110 -14.65 21.74 -14.35
N ILE A 111 -15.42 22.46 -13.55
CA ILE A 111 -15.08 22.80 -12.17
C ILE A 111 -14.91 21.52 -11.32
N ALA A 112 -15.84 20.57 -11.46
CA ALA A 112 -15.81 19.28 -10.79
C ALA A 112 -14.55 18.47 -11.14
N SER A 113 -14.11 18.48 -12.41
CA SER A 113 -12.92 17.74 -12.85
C SER A 113 -11.61 18.28 -12.25
N VAL A 114 -11.54 19.58 -11.96
CA VAL A 114 -10.36 20.27 -11.38
C VAL A 114 -10.49 20.47 -9.87
N LYS A 115 -11.65 20.12 -9.29
CA LYS A 115 -11.97 20.28 -7.85
C LYS A 115 -11.83 21.73 -7.34
N ARG A 116 -12.20 22.72 -8.15
CA ARG A 116 -12.13 24.15 -7.78
C ARG A 116 -13.43 24.60 -7.11
N PHE A 117 -13.53 24.37 -5.81
CA PHE A 117 -14.70 24.70 -4.99
C PHE A 117 -15.07 26.18 -5.04
N ASP A 118 -14.08 27.08 -4.96
CA ASP A 118 -14.24 28.53 -4.99
C ASP A 118 -15.02 29.06 -6.22
N LEU A 119 -14.74 28.49 -7.38
CA LEU A 119 -15.49 28.79 -8.62
C LEU A 119 -16.85 28.11 -8.63
N GLY A 120 -16.96 26.93 -8.03
CA GLY A 120 -18.21 26.20 -7.89
C GLY A 120 -19.27 27.00 -7.14
N GLU A 121 -18.93 27.59 -5.99
CA GLU A 121 -19.82 28.47 -5.22
C GLU A 121 -20.27 29.70 -6.02
N GLN A 122 -19.35 30.32 -6.76
CA GLN A 122 -19.70 31.47 -7.58
C GLN A 122 -20.71 31.10 -8.67
N VAL A 123 -20.51 29.93 -9.34
CA VAL A 123 -21.46 29.44 -10.35
C VAL A 123 -22.80 29.09 -9.71
N HIS A 124 -22.82 28.46 -8.52
CA HIS A 124 -24.06 28.17 -7.81
C HIS A 124 -24.84 29.45 -7.52
N GLY A 125 -24.18 30.50 -7.04
CA GLY A 125 -24.82 31.81 -6.87
C GLY A 125 -25.38 32.41 -8.17
N LEU A 126 -24.77 32.10 -9.33
CA LEU A 126 -25.31 32.53 -10.63
C LEU A 126 -26.49 31.66 -11.09
N VAL A 127 -26.50 30.37 -10.78
CA VAL A 127 -27.62 29.45 -11.00
C VAL A 127 -28.87 29.92 -10.25
N ILE A 128 -28.71 30.26 -8.97
CA ILE A 128 -29.77 30.81 -8.12
C ILE A 128 -30.32 32.11 -8.73
N LYS A 129 -29.47 33.07 -9.08
CA LYS A 129 -29.86 34.31 -9.71
C LYS A 129 -30.55 34.17 -11.06
N GLY A 130 -30.22 33.07 -11.79
CA GLY A 130 -30.81 32.76 -13.06
C GLY A 130 -32.12 31.97 -13.01
N GLY A 131 -32.54 31.52 -11.82
CA GLY A 131 -33.74 30.69 -11.62
C GLY A 131 -33.60 29.26 -12.15
N TYR A 132 -32.39 28.70 -12.19
CA TYR A 132 -32.12 27.33 -12.66
C TYR A 132 -32.02 26.30 -11.55
N GLU A 133 -32.34 26.64 -10.32
CA GLU A 133 -32.21 25.79 -9.12
C GLU A 133 -33.00 24.48 -9.27
N CYS A 134 -34.26 24.58 -9.74
CA CYS A 134 -35.13 23.42 -9.92
C CYS A 134 -34.84 22.62 -11.21
N ASN A 135 -33.87 23.05 -12.04
CA ASN A 135 -33.54 22.34 -13.27
C ASN A 135 -32.74 21.08 -12.99
N VAL A 136 -33.28 19.91 -13.32
CA VAL A 136 -32.66 18.58 -13.04
C VAL A 136 -31.23 18.45 -13.58
N TYR A 137 -30.95 19.00 -14.77
CA TYR A 137 -29.61 18.88 -15.39
C TYR A 137 -28.58 19.76 -14.67
N VAL A 138 -28.97 20.98 -14.30
CA VAL A 138 -28.12 21.92 -13.56
C VAL A 138 -27.93 21.43 -12.14
N GLY A 139 -29.02 21.03 -11.45
CA GLY A 139 -28.98 20.47 -10.11
C GLY A 139 -28.10 19.22 -10.03
N SER A 140 -28.24 18.26 -10.96
CA SER A 140 -27.36 17.07 -10.98
C SER A 140 -25.89 17.45 -11.17
N SER A 141 -25.60 18.49 -11.96
CA SER A 141 -24.22 18.96 -12.17
C SER A 141 -23.67 19.70 -10.94
N LEU A 142 -24.52 20.40 -10.17
CA LEU A 142 -24.16 21.00 -8.90
C LEU A 142 -23.86 19.94 -7.85
N VAL A 143 -24.71 18.91 -7.72
CA VAL A 143 -24.48 17.77 -6.86
C VAL A 143 -23.15 17.08 -7.17
N ASP A 144 -22.88 16.79 -8.45
CA ASP A 144 -21.62 16.17 -8.89
C ASP A 144 -20.41 17.08 -8.56
N MET A 145 -20.53 18.38 -8.75
CA MET A 145 -19.48 19.35 -8.45
C MET A 145 -19.16 19.38 -6.95
N TYR A 146 -20.16 19.51 -6.10
CA TYR A 146 -19.97 19.52 -4.66
C TYR A 146 -19.43 18.18 -4.15
N ALA A 147 -19.97 17.06 -4.66
CA ALA A 147 -19.53 15.72 -4.33
C ALA A 147 -18.03 15.51 -4.64
N LYS A 148 -17.58 15.87 -5.86
CA LYS A 148 -16.17 15.77 -6.28
C LYS A 148 -15.24 16.71 -5.51
N CYS A 149 -15.74 17.83 -5.02
CA CYS A 149 -15.03 18.74 -4.12
C CYS A 149 -15.03 18.28 -2.65
N GLU A 150 -15.54 17.09 -2.36
CA GLU A 150 -15.59 16.48 -1.00
C GLU A 150 -16.49 17.27 -0.01
N ARG A 151 -17.44 18.04 -0.56
CA ARG A 151 -18.44 18.83 0.20
C ARG A 151 -19.79 18.14 0.12
N VAL A 152 -19.88 16.96 0.77
CA VAL A 152 -21.07 16.08 0.63
C VAL A 152 -22.33 16.65 1.27
N GLU A 153 -22.21 17.47 2.32
CA GLU A 153 -23.34 18.17 2.94
C GLU A 153 -23.95 19.19 1.98
N ASP A 154 -23.11 19.99 1.30
CA ASP A 154 -23.55 20.96 0.30
C ASP A 154 -24.15 20.25 -0.94
N ALA A 155 -23.58 19.10 -1.32
CA ALA A 155 -24.13 18.23 -2.38
C ALA A 155 -25.55 17.74 -1.99
N PHE A 156 -25.74 17.34 -0.73
CA PHE A 156 -27.03 16.89 -0.23
C PHE A 156 -28.07 18.00 -0.17
N GLU A 157 -27.69 19.23 0.23
CA GLU A 157 -28.59 20.38 0.18
C GLU A 157 -28.97 20.74 -1.27
N ALA A 158 -28.00 20.80 -2.19
CA ALA A 158 -28.29 21.04 -3.62
C ALA A 158 -29.18 19.94 -4.23
N PHE A 159 -29.07 18.70 -3.76
CA PHE A 159 -29.94 17.59 -4.19
C PHE A 159 -31.38 17.77 -3.74
N LYS A 160 -31.64 18.31 -2.54
CA LYS A 160 -32.99 18.56 -2.02
C LYS A 160 -33.75 19.62 -2.83
N GLU A 161 -33.04 20.55 -3.46
CA GLU A 161 -33.62 21.60 -4.29
C GLU A 161 -34.13 21.07 -5.66
N ILE A 162 -33.69 19.89 -6.08
CA ILE A 162 -34.13 19.28 -7.33
C ILE A 162 -35.58 18.77 -7.18
N SER A 163 -36.52 19.31 -7.97
CA SER A 163 -37.94 18.95 -7.86
C SER A 163 -38.21 17.46 -8.11
N GLU A 164 -37.59 16.89 -9.16
CA GLU A 164 -37.73 15.48 -9.53
C GLU A 164 -36.32 14.90 -9.83
N PRO A 165 -35.59 14.42 -8.82
CA PRO A 165 -34.27 13.84 -9.02
C PRO A 165 -34.34 12.58 -9.89
N ASN A 166 -33.52 12.54 -10.94
CA ASN A 166 -33.37 11.36 -11.83
C ASN A 166 -32.21 10.45 -11.34
N SER A 167 -32.00 9.30 -12.02
CA SER A 167 -30.89 8.37 -11.67
C SER A 167 -29.53 9.05 -11.61
N VAL A 168 -29.26 10.01 -12.51
CA VAL A 168 -27.97 10.72 -12.54
C VAL A 168 -27.78 11.58 -11.28
N SER A 169 -28.84 12.26 -10.79
CA SER A 169 -28.78 13.04 -9.56
C SER A 169 -28.49 12.15 -8.34
N TRP A 170 -29.19 11.03 -8.23
CA TRP A 170 -28.98 10.04 -7.17
C TRP A 170 -27.58 9.44 -7.21
N ASN A 171 -27.12 9.00 -8.41
CA ASN A 171 -25.81 8.40 -8.60
C ASN A 171 -24.68 9.39 -8.23
N ALA A 172 -24.83 10.67 -8.61
CA ALA A 172 -23.86 11.71 -8.25
C ALA A 172 -23.75 11.90 -6.73
N LEU A 173 -24.90 11.94 -6.03
CA LEU A 173 -24.93 12.06 -4.58
C LEU A 173 -24.36 10.83 -3.87
N ILE A 174 -24.77 9.63 -4.27
CA ILE A 174 -24.25 8.38 -3.73
C ILE A 174 -22.73 8.30 -3.97
N ALA A 175 -22.24 8.61 -5.17
CA ALA A 175 -20.80 8.62 -5.47
C ALA A 175 -20.03 9.63 -4.60
N GLY A 176 -20.63 10.75 -4.22
CA GLY A 176 -20.03 11.70 -3.29
C GLY A 176 -19.81 11.09 -1.89
N PHE A 177 -20.82 10.44 -1.32
CA PHE A 177 -20.68 9.75 -0.03
C PHE A 177 -19.75 8.54 -0.10
N VAL A 178 -19.66 7.86 -1.26
CA VAL A 178 -18.66 6.83 -1.54
C VAL A 178 -17.25 7.41 -1.48
N GLN A 179 -17.03 8.57 -2.08
CA GLN A 179 -15.70 9.21 -2.11
C GLN A 179 -15.20 9.58 -0.72
N VAL A 180 -16.08 10.03 0.19
CA VAL A 180 -15.72 10.31 1.59
C VAL A 180 -15.81 9.08 2.51
N ARG A 181 -16.08 7.89 1.94
CA ARG A 181 -16.17 6.61 2.64
C ARG A 181 -17.25 6.55 3.73
N ASP A 182 -18.33 7.33 3.59
CA ASP A 182 -19.50 7.21 4.48
C ASP A 182 -20.46 6.12 4.00
N ILE A 183 -20.17 4.90 4.41
CA ILE A 183 -20.94 3.71 4.04
C ILE A 183 -22.38 3.79 4.50
N LYS A 184 -22.62 4.31 5.71
CA LYS A 184 -23.96 4.36 6.30
C LYS A 184 -24.90 5.23 5.49
N THR A 185 -24.45 6.45 5.17
CA THR A 185 -25.24 7.41 4.38
C THR A 185 -25.40 6.94 2.94
N ALA A 186 -24.35 6.38 2.31
CA ALA A 186 -24.45 5.86 0.95
C ALA A 186 -25.49 4.74 0.81
N PHE A 187 -25.54 3.79 1.74
CA PHE A 187 -26.54 2.71 1.73
C PHE A 187 -27.95 3.19 2.15
N TRP A 188 -28.04 4.18 3.04
CA TRP A 188 -29.32 4.82 3.36
C TRP A 188 -29.91 5.53 2.13
N LEU A 189 -29.09 6.23 1.35
CA LEU A 189 -29.50 6.86 0.08
C LEU A 189 -29.96 5.83 -0.95
N LEU A 190 -29.27 4.69 -1.06
CA LEU A 190 -29.69 3.56 -1.91
C LEU A 190 -31.10 3.07 -1.52
N GLY A 191 -31.39 2.97 -0.21
CA GLY A 191 -32.71 2.61 0.29
C GLY A 191 -33.77 3.66 -0.04
N LEU A 192 -33.46 4.94 0.05
CA LEU A 192 -34.36 6.03 -0.35
C LEU A 192 -34.64 6.02 -1.85
N MET A 193 -33.61 5.80 -2.68
CA MET A 193 -33.75 5.68 -4.13
C MET A 193 -34.68 4.54 -4.51
N GLU A 194 -34.60 3.39 -3.80
CA GLU A 194 -35.49 2.23 -4.03
C GLU A 194 -36.95 2.53 -3.75
N MET A 195 -37.24 3.36 -2.74
CA MET A 195 -38.63 3.76 -2.44
C MET A 195 -39.25 4.65 -3.53
N LYS A 196 -38.44 5.22 -4.41
CA LYS A 196 -38.89 6.07 -5.53
C LYS A 196 -39.10 5.20 -6.78
N ALA A 197 -40.33 4.70 -6.98
CA ALA A 197 -40.68 3.79 -8.07
C ALA A 197 -40.39 4.33 -9.50
N ALA A 198 -40.18 5.63 -9.66
CA ALA A 198 -39.88 6.28 -10.94
C ALA A 198 -38.40 6.32 -11.30
N VAL A 199 -37.50 5.91 -10.38
CA VAL A 199 -36.05 6.00 -10.58
C VAL A 199 -35.46 4.59 -10.74
N THR A 200 -34.83 4.33 -11.86
CA THR A 200 -34.15 3.05 -12.12
C THR A 200 -32.74 3.07 -11.58
N MET A 201 -32.38 2.02 -10.86
CA MET A 201 -30.99 1.76 -10.44
C MET A 201 -30.23 1.14 -11.60
N ASP A 202 -29.02 1.56 -11.83
CA ASP A 202 -28.14 1.15 -12.92
C ASP A 202 -26.71 0.84 -12.46
N ASP A 203 -25.79 0.66 -13.39
CA ASP A 203 -24.38 0.44 -13.11
C ASP A 203 -23.72 1.63 -12.39
N GLY A 204 -24.12 2.86 -12.72
CA GLY A 204 -23.68 4.07 -12.03
C GLY A 204 -24.09 4.12 -10.55
N THR A 205 -25.15 3.38 -10.16
CA THR A 205 -25.57 3.25 -8.76
C THR A 205 -24.72 2.23 -8.02
N PHE A 206 -24.56 1.01 -8.57
CA PHE A 206 -23.97 -0.11 -7.85
C PHE A 206 -22.44 -0.15 -7.93
N ALA A 207 -21.83 0.18 -9.06
CA ALA A 207 -20.38 0.11 -9.20
C ALA A 207 -19.61 0.96 -8.18
N PRO A 208 -19.98 2.23 -7.90
CA PRO A 208 -19.35 3.00 -6.83
C PRO A 208 -19.57 2.40 -5.45
N LEU A 209 -20.79 1.96 -5.11
CA LEU A 209 -21.10 1.37 -3.81
C LEU A 209 -20.28 0.12 -3.52
N LEU A 210 -20.04 -0.70 -4.53
CA LEU A 210 -19.22 -1.91 -4.42
C LEU A 210 -17.77 -1.56 -4.02
N THR A 211 -17.21 -0.44 -4.48
CA THR A 211 -15.84 -0.04 -4.10
C THR A 211 -15.67 0.30 -2.62
N LEU A 212 -16.76 0.57 -1.88
CA LEU A 212 -16.72 0.77 -0.43
C LEU A 212 -16.58 -0.54 0.36
N LEU A 213 -16.93 -1.66 -0.25
CA LEU A 213 -17.01 -2.97 0.39
C LEU A 213 -15.67 -3.70 0.20
N ASP A 214 -14.61 -3.15 0.76
CA ASP A 214 -13.21 -3.63 0.61
C ASP A 214 -12.63 -4.25 1.89
N ASP A 215 -13.46 -4.42 2.94
CA ASP A 215 -13.07 -5.02 4.22
C ASP A 215 -13.85 -6.33 4.46
N PRO A 216 -13.22 -7.36 5.04
CA PRO A 216 -13.88 -8.64 5.38
C PRO A 216 -15.17 -8.48 6.19
N MET A 217 -15.31 -7.45 7.02
CA MET A 217 -16.52 -7.17 7.78
C MET A 217 -17.75 -6.91 6.91
N PHE A 218 -17.55 -6.43 5.67
CA PHE A 218 -18.65 -6.11 4.73
C PHE A 218 -19.07 -7.26 3.82
N CYS A 219 -18.48 -8.45 3.95
CA CYS A 219 -18.78 -9.60 3.09
C CYS A 219 -20.27 -9.95 3.07
N ASN A 220 -20.97 -9.86 4.21
CA ASN A 220 -22.41 -10.12 4.28
C ASN A 220 -23.22 -9.03 3.57
N LEU A 221 -22.83 -7.78 3.66
CA LEU A 221 -23.46 -6.66 2.97
C LEU A 221 -23.26 -6.79 1.45
N LEU A 222 -22.06 -7.17 1.03
CA LEU A 222 -21.73 -7.44 -0.37
C LEU A 222 -22.64 -8.55 -0.95
N LYS A 223 -22.89 -9.63 -0.21
CA LYS A 223 -23.83 -10.68 -0.62
C LYS A 223 -25.28 -10.18 -0.77
N GLN A 224 -25.71 -9.26 0.09
CA GLN A 224 -27.02 -8.61 -0.04
C GLN A 224 -27.12 -7.74 -1.30
N VAL A 225 -26.07 -6.95 -1.58
CA VAL A 225 -26.00 -6.14 -2.81
C VAL A 225 -25.99 -7.03 -4.05
N HIS A 226 -25.24 -8.12 -4.05
CA HIS A 226 -25.21 -9.11 -5.13
C HIS A 226 -26.60 -9.70 -5.39
N ALA A 227 -27.30 -10.15 -4.34
CA ALA A 227 -28.66 -10.66 -4.48
C ALA A 227 -29.63 -9.60 -5.02
N LYS A 228 -29.45 -8.33 -4.67
CA LYS A 228 -30.26 -7.21 -5.16
C LYS A 228 -30.01 -6.95 -6.65
N VAL A 229 -28.76 -6.93 -7.09
CA VAL A 229 -28.38 -6.77 -8.51
C VAL A 229 -29.00 -7.87 -9.36
N LEU A 230 -29.00 -9.14 -8.88
CA LEU A 230 -29.64 -10.25 -9.56
C LEU A 230 -31.18 -10.07 -9.66
N LYS A 231 -31.83 -9.62 -8.57
CA LYS A 231 -33.28 -9.34 -8.57
C LYS A 231 -33.69 -8.24 -9.53
N LEU A 232 -32.84 -7.25 -9.75
CA LEU A 232 -33.08 -6.14 -10.66
C LEU A 232 -32.79 -6.49 -12.14
N GLY A 233 -32.29 -7.69 -12.41
CA GLY A 233 -31.97 -8.14 -13.77
C GLY A 233 -30.74 -7.47 -14.38
N LEU A 234 -29.86 -6.87 -13.57
CA LEU A 234 -28.63 -6.16 -14.02
C LEU A 234 -27.47 -7.12 -14.29
N GLN A 235 -27.76 -8.38 -14.52
CA GLN A 235 -26.75 -9.42 -14.78
C GLN A 235 -26.03 -9.30 -16.13
N HIS A 236 -26.44 -8.38 -16.98
CA HIS A 236 -25.81 -8.12 -18.28
C HIS A 236 -24.82 -6.93 -18.23
N GLU A 237 -24.79 -6.18 -17.12
CA GLU A 237 -23.92 -5.03 -16.93
C GLU A 237 -22.55 -5.46 -16.43
N ILE A 238 -21.60 -5.62 -17.35
CA ILE A 238 -20.25 -6.13 -17.06
C ILE A 238 -19.48 -5.27 -16.04
N THR A 239 -19.75 -3.97 -16.00
CA THR A 239 -19.16 -3.02 -15.04
C THR A 239 -19.46 -3.38 -13.58
N ILE A 240 -20.71 -3.79 -13.30
CA ILE A 240 -21.13 -4.25 -11.97
C ILE A 240 -20.42 -5.54 -11.59
N TRP A 241 -20.30 -6.49 -12.53
CA TRP A 241 -19.63 -7.76 -12.27
C TRP A 241 -18.14 -7.58 -12.03
N ASN A 242 -17.47 -6.73 -12.79
CA ASN A 242 -16.06 -6.40 -12.57
C ASN A 242 -15.84 -5.76 -11.19
N ALA A 243 -16.73 -4.86 -10.77
CA ALA A 243 -16.69 -4.28 -9.44
C ALA A 243 -16.94 -5.34 -8.35
N MET A 244 -17.89 -6.30 -8.56
CA MET A 244 -18.12 -7.40 -7.64
C MET A 244 -16.92 -8.33 -7.50
N ILE A 245 -16.24 -8.69 -8.59
CA ILE A 245 -15.04 -9.52 -8.56
C ILE A 245 -13.99 -8.87 -7.68
N SER A 246 -13.72 -7.56 -7.88
CA SER A 246 -12.78 -6.81 -7.07
C SER A 246 -13.20 -6.76 -5.59
N SER A 247 -14.48 -6.41 -5.31
CA SER A 247 -14.96 -6.29 -3.94
C SER A 247 -14.96 -7.62 -3.19
N TYR A 248 -15.34 -8.74 -3.82
CA TYR A 248 -15.23 -10.06 -3.19
C TYR A 248 -13.78 -10.46 -2.92
N ALA A 249 -12.86 -10.14 -3.84
CA ALA A 249 -11.44 -10.35 -3.62
C ALA A 249 -10.94 -9.48 -2.47
N ASP A 250 -11.31 -8.19 -2.43
CA ASP A 250 -10.91 -7.26 -1.37
C ASP A 250 -11.44 -7.65 0.01
N CYS A 251 -12.67 -8.19 0.07
CA CYS A 251 -13.25 -8.76 1.29
C CYS A 251 -12.64 -10.11 1.72
N GLY A 252 -11.67 -10.65 1.01
CA GLY A 252 -11.06 -11.95 1.32
C GLY A 252 -11.84 -13.18 0.82
N SER A 253 -12.99 -13.00 0.17
CA SER A 253 -13.81 -14.09 -0.39
C SER A 253 -13.44 -14.42 -1.84
N VAL A 254 -12.20 -14.84 -2.07
CA VAL A 254 -11.66 -15.12 -3.42
C VAL A 254 -12.45 -16.22 -4.13
N SER A 255 -13.01 -17.19 -3.40
CA SER A 255 -13.87 -18.24 -3.96
C SER A 255 -15.17 -17.68 -4.53
N ASP A 256 -15.78 -16.69 -3.86
CA ASP A 256 -17.00 -16.03 -4.36
C ASP A 256 -16.64 -15.11 -5.56
N ALA A 257 -15.50 -14.40 -5.52
CA ALA A 257 -14.98 -13.66 -6.67
C ALA A 257 -14.83 -14.55 -7.90
N LYS A 258 -14.24 -15.75 -7.73
CA LYS A 258 -14.08 -16.71 -8.82
C LYS A 258 -15.42 -17.20 -9.36
N ARG A 259 -16.40 -17.50 -8.49
CA ARG A 259 -17.76 -17.87 -8.93
C ARG A 259 -18.42 -16.79 -9.79
N VAL A 260 -18.28 -15.53 -9.36
CA VAL A 260 -18.78 -14.38 -10.13
C VAL A 260 -18.06 -14.29 -11.47
N PHE A 261 -16.73 -14.41 -11.50
CA PHE A 261 -15.95 -14.44 -12.72
C PHE A 261 -16.35 -15.59 -13.67
N ASP A 262 -16.55 -16.79 -13.15
CA ASP A 262 -16.91 -17.95 -13.96
C ASP A 262 -18.33 -17.81 -14.53
N SER A 263 -19.26 -17.16 -13.80
CA SER A 263 -20.63 -16.92 -14.25
C SER A 263 -20.73 -15.99 -15.47
N LEU A 264 -19.73 -15.16 -15.73
CA LEU A 264 -19.65 -14.29 -16.92
C LEU A 264 -19.50 -15.10 -18.23
N GLY A 265 -19.08 -16.36 -18.17
CA GLY A 265 -18.94 -17.22 -19.36
C GLY A 265 -18.07 -16.58 -20.44
N GLY A 266 -18.63 -16.41 -21.64
CA GLY A 266 -17.97 -15.78 -22.80
C GLY A 266 -18.00 -14.27 -22.83
N SER A 267 -18.66 -13.59 -21.88
CA SER A 267 -18.79 -12.13 -21.83
C SER A 267 -17.64 -11.44 -21.07
N LYS A 268 -16.62 -12.17 -20.67
CA LYS A 268 -15.46 -11.64 -19.95
C LYS A 268 -14.69 -10.64 -20.80
N ASP A 269 -14.53 -9.44 -20.29
CA ASP A 269 -13.67 -8.41 -20.88
C ASP A 269 -12.27 -8.39 -20.24
N LEU A 270 -11.38 -7.54 -20.74
CA LEU A 270 -10.03 -7.39 -20.21
C LEU A 270 -10.02 -7.02 -18.71
N ILE A 271 -11.00 -6.19 -18.29
CA ILE A 271 -11.10 -5.76 -16.88
C ILE A 271 -11.48 -6.94 -15.98
N SER A 272 -12.40 -7.83 -16.43
CA SER A 272 -12.76 -9.04 -15.68
C SER A 272 -11.54 -9.91 -15.40
N TRP A 273 -10.70 -10.17 -16.43
CA TRP A 273 -9.48 -10.95 -16.28
C TRP A 273 -8.48 -10.29 -15.34
N ASN A 274 -8.24 -8.99 -15.51
CA ASN A 274 -7.30 -8.24 -14.69
C ASN A 274 -7.73 -8.17 -13.22
N SER A 275 -9.04 -7.95 -12.96
CA SER A 275 -9.59 -7.92 -11.59
C SER A 275 -9.42 -9.26 -10.89
N MET A 276 -9.62 -10.38 -11.60
CA MET A 276 -9.46 -11.70 -11.01
C MET A 276 -7.98 -12.07 -10.79
N ILE A 277 -7.08 -11.73 -11.73
CA ILE A 277 -5.64 -11.91 -11.57
C ILE A 277 -5.14 -11.10 -10.37
N ALA A 278 -5.54 -9.83 -10.26
CA ALA A 278 -5.18 -8.97 -9.11
C ALA A 278 -5.72 -9.53 -7.79
N GLY A 279 -6.95 -10.06 -7.80
CA GLY A 279 -7.55 -10.71 -6.64
C GLY A 279 -6.76 -11.94 -6.17
N PHE A 280 -6.36 -12.82 -7.07
CA PHE A 280 -5.49 -13.95 -6.72
C PHE A 280 -4.12 -13.51 -6.22
N SER A 281 -3.51 -12.51 -6.87
CA SER A 281 -2.20 -11.98 -6.48
C SER A 281 -2.21 -11.37 -5.07
N LYS A 282 -3.26 -10.61 -4.74
CA LYS A 282 -3.44 -9.99 -3.42
C LYS A 282 -3.53 -11.03 -2.29
N HIS A 283 -4.08 -12.20 -2.58
CA HIS A 283 -4.26 -13.28 -1.60
C HIS A 283 -3.18 -14.38 -1.70
N GLU A 284 -2.05 -14.07 -2.32
CA GLU A 284 -0.91 -14.99 -2.47
C GLU A 284 -1.23 -16.33 -3.17
N LEU A 285 -2.35 -16.39 -3.91
CA LEU A 285 -2.76 -17.55 -4.71
C LEU A 285 -2.08 -17.51 -6.10
N LYS A 286 -0.77 -17.60 -6.08
CA LYS A 286 0.12 -17.35 -7.23
C LYS A 286 -0.14 -18.29 -8.39
N GLU A 287 -0.25 -19.58 -8.11
CA GLU A 287 -0.52 -20.62 -9.12
C GLU A 287 -1.84 -20.34 -9.85
N SER A 288 -2.89 -19.96 -9.10
CA SER A 288 -4.19 -19.61 -9.69
C SER A 288 -4.11 -18.36 -10.57
N ALA A 289 -3.31 -17.37 -10.19
CA ALA A 289 -3.09 -16.18 -11.02
C ALA A 289 -2.38 -16.54 -12.34
N PHE A 290 -1.38 -17.39 -12.28
CA PHE A 290 -0.63 -17.83 -13.46
C PHE A 290 -1.46 -18.74 -14.38
N GLU A 291 -2.24 -19.65 -13.81
CA GLU A 291 -3.19 -20.47 -14.57
C GLU A 291 -4.22 -19.61 -15.29
N LEU A 292 -4.73 -18.59 -14.60
CA LEU A 292 -5.70 -17.67 -15.20
C LEU A 292 -5.10 -16.87 -16.35
N PHE A 293 -3.85 -16.44 -16.22
CA PHE A 293 -3.12 -15.78 -17.30
C PHE A 293 -2.95 -16.68 -18.53
N ILE A 294 -2.61 -17.96 -18.32
CA ILE A 294 -2.50 -18.93 -19.41
C ILE A 294 -3.87 -19.13 -20.09
N GLN A 295 -4.95 -19.19 -19.32
CA GLN A 295 -6.32 -19.25 -19.88
C GLN A 295 -6.65 -17.99 -20.68
N MET A 296 -6.33 -16.79 -20.17
CA MET A 296 -6.51 -15.53 -20.88
C MET A 296 -5.81 -15.51 -22.24
N GLN A 297 -4.56 -16.02 -22.30
CA GLN A 297 -3.83 -16.12 -23.56
C GLN A 297 -4.46 -17.13 -24.53
N ARG A 298 -4.98 -18.26 -24.04
CA ARG A 298 -5.69 -19.26 -24.86
C ARG A 298 -6.99 -18.71 -25.46
N HIS A 299 -7.61 -17.74 -24.79
CA HIS A 299 -8.80 -17.03 -25.28
C HIS A 299 -8.45 -15.84 -26.19
N TRP A 300 -7.18 -15.65 -26.54
CA TRP A 300 -6.68 -14.57 -27.40
C TRP A 300 -7.04 -13.17 -26.89
N VAL A 301 -7.20 -13.00 -25.58
CA VAL A 301 -7.43 -11.69 -24.97
C VAL A 301 -6.11 -10.93 -24.94
N GLU A 302 -6.10 -9.72 -25.51
CA GLU A 302 -4.90 -8.87 -25.48
C GLU A 302 -4.57 -8.42 -24.06
N THR A 303 -3.33 -8.68 -23.66
CA THR A 303 -2.81 -8.31 -22.34
C THR A 303 -2.37 -6.84 -22.33
N ASP A 304 -2.65 -6.13 -21.27
CA ASP A 304 -2.27 -4.76 -21.04
C ASP A 304 -1.31 -4.61 -19.84
N ILE A 305 -1.01 -3.37 -19.50
CA ILE A 305 -0.13 -3.05 -18.38
C ILE A 305 -0.66 -3.58 -17.04
N TYR A 306 -1.98 -3.53 -16.81
CA TYR A 306 -2.59 -4.00 -15.56
C TYR A 306 -2.50 -5.51 -15.40
N THR A 307 -2.59 -6.26 -16.51
CA THR A 307 -2.33 -7.70 -16.54
C THR A 307 -0.92 -8.01 -16.02
N TYR A 308 0.10 -7.32 -16.58
CA TYR A 308 1.48 -7.56 -16.18
C TYR A 308 1.78 -7.11 -14.77
N THR A 309 1.31 -5.94 -14.34
CA THR A 309 1.52 -5.46 -12.96
C THR A 309 0.88 -6.39 -11.93
N GLY A 310 -0.33 -6.91 -12.20
CA GLY A 310 -0.98 -7.91 -11.36
C GLY A 310 -0.18 -9.21 -11.24
N LEU A 311 0.34 -9.73 -12.34
CA LEU A 311 1.14 -10.94 -12.34
C LEU A 311 2.52 -10.75 -11.70
N LEU A 312 3.17 -9.61 -11.94
CA LEU A 312 4.47 -9.29 -11.35
C LEU A 312 4.38 -9.17 -9.83
N SER A 313 3.27 -8.65 -9.29
CA SER A 313 3.03 -8.61 -7.85
C SER A 313 2.84 -9.99 -7.22
N ALA A 314 2.38 -10.98 -7.99
CA ALA A 314 2.30 -12.38 -7.55
C ALA A 314 3.67 -13.10 -7.56
N CYS A 315 4.66 -12.58 -8.31
CA CYS A 315 5.97 -13.20 -8.43
C CYS A 315 6.82 -12.91 -7.19
N SER A 316 6.80 -13.80 -6.19
CA SER A 316 7.69 -13.73 -5.02
C SER A 316 8.19 -15.14 -4.68
N GLY A 317 9.42 -15.25 -4.14
CA GLY A 317 10.05 -16.52 -3.81
C GLY A 317 10.85 -17.13 -4.99
N GLU A 318 11.68 -18.13 -4.68
CA GLU A 318 12.61 -18.76 -5.65
C GLU A 318 11.88 -19.51 -6.76
N GLU A 319 10.77 -20.16 -6.43
CA GLU A 319 9.98 -20.98 -7.35
C GLU A 319 9.46 -20.19 -8.56
N HIS A 320 9.19 -18.91 -8.38
CA HIS A 320 8.58 -18.05 -9.40
C HIS A 320 9.59 -17.17 -10.17
N GLN A 321 10.89 -17.30 -9.89
CA GLN A 321 11.92 -16.46 -10.50
C GLN A 321 11.98 -16.63 -12.04
N ILE A 322 11.88 -17.87 -12.53
CA ILE A 322 11.90 -18.16 -13.96
C ILE A 322 10.69 -17.53 -14.65
N PHE A 323 9.52 -17.63 -14.01
CA PHE A 323 8.28 -17.07 -14.56
C PHE A 323 8.34 -15.54 -14.56
N GLY A 324 8.81 -14.92 -13.48
CA GLY A 324 9.00 -13.48 -13.41
C GLY A 324 9.94 -12.92 -14.47
N LYS A 325 11.07 -13.61 -14.74
CA LYS A 325 11.97 -13.26 -15.84
C LYS A 325 11.31 -13.42 -17.22
N SER A 326 10.44 -14.42 -17.38
CA SER A 326 9.66 -14.59 -18.62
C SER A 326 8.65 -13.45 -18.81
N LEU A 327 7.96 -13.03 -17.74
CA LEU A 327 7.07 -11.86 -17.76
C LEU A 327 7.83 -10.58 -18.11
N HIS A 328 9.02 -10.37 -17.54
CA HIS A 328 9.89 -9.24 -17.92
C HIS A 328 10.18 -9.26 -19.44
N GLY A 329 10.54 -10.40 -20.00
CA GLY A 329 10.72 -10.53 -21.46
C GLY A 329 9.46 -10.20 -22.28
N MET A 330 8.26 -10.51 -21.75
CA MET A 330 6.99 -10.14 -22.40
C MET A 330 6.72 -8.65 -22.31
N VAL A 331 7.03 -8.01 -21.17
CA VAL A 331 6.91 -6.53 -20.98
C VAL A 331 7.79 -5.82 -22.01
N ILE A 332 9.03 -6.26 -22.20
CA ILE A 332 9.95 -5.72 -23.23
C ILE A 332 9.36 -5.89 -24.62
N LYS A 333 8.88 -7.08 -25.00
CA LYS A 333 8.29 -7.34 -26.31
C LYS A 333 7.08 -6.48 -26.61
N LYS A 334 6.32 -6.11 -25.60
CA LYS A 334 5.15 -5.20 -25.73
C LYS A 334 5.54 -3.72 -25.72
N GLY A 335 6.82 -3.38 -25.52
CA GLY A 335 7.31 -2.00 -25.44
C GLY A 335 6.84 -1.25 -24.18
N LEU A 336 6.48 -1.98 -23.11
CA LEU A 336 5.98 -1.40 -21.87
C LEU A 336 7.11 -1.07 -20.86
N GLU A 337 8.35 -1.33 -21.20
CA GLU A 337 9.52 -1.09 -20.34
C GLU A 337 9.78 0.38 -19.99
N GLN A 338 9.21 1.32 -20.78
CA GLN A 338 9.31 2.75 -20.50
C GLN A 338 8.08 3.30 -19.74
N VAL A 339 7.11 2.45 -19.45
CA VAL A 339 5.93 2.83 -18.67
C VAL A 339 6.25 2.66 -17.19
N THR A 340 6.28 3.76 -16.45
CA THR A 340 6.74 3.84 -15.06
C THR A 340 6.08 2.81 -14.15
N SER A 341 4.76 2.57 -14.29
CA SER A 341 4.05 1.59 -13.45
C SER A 341 4.49 0.13 -13.70
N ALA A 342 4.77 -0.25 -14.95
CA ALA A 342 5.28 -1.58 -15.28
C ALA A 342 6.70 -1.78 -14.72
N THR A 343 7.55 -0.77 -14.87
CA THR A 343 8.92 -0.83 -14.40
C THR A 343 8.98 -0.84 -12.88
N ASN A 344 8.12 -0.07 -12.19
CA ASN A 344 8.00 -0.12 -10.73
C ASN A 344 7.57 -1.52 -10.24
N ALA A 345 6.66 -2.20 -10.94
CA ALA A 345 6.28 -3.57 -10.63
C ALA A 345 7.44 -4.57 -10.86
N LEU A 346 8.22 -4.38 -11.92
CA LEU A 346 9.44 -5.18 -12.17
C LEU A 346 10.50 -4.94 -11.08
N ILE A 347 10.75 -3.71 -10.69
CA ILE A 347 11.67 -3.36 -9.59
C ILE A 347 11.23 -4.09 -8.31
N SER A 348 9.95 -3.99 -7.93
CA SER A 348 9.40 -4.67 -6.75
C SER A 348 9.56 -6.19 -6.83
N MET A 349 9.30 -6.78 -7.99
CA MET A 349 9.48 -8.22 -8.23
C MET A 349 10.94 -8.65 -8.01
N TYR A 350 11.92 -7.96 -8.62
CA TYR A 350 13.34 -8.32 -8.44
C TYR A 350 13.81 -8.15 -7.00
N ILE A 351 13.30 -7.16 -6.27
CA ILE A 351 13.59 -6.98 -4.85
C ILE A 351 13.06 -8.16 -4.01
N GLN A 352 11.88 -8.68 -4.34
CA GLN A 352 11.23 -9.76 -3.59
C GLN A 352 11.90 -11.13 -3.82
N PHE A 353 12.68 -11.33 -4.86
CA PHE A 353 13.40 -12.59 -5.05
C PHE A 353 14.52 -12.75 -4.02
N PRO A 354 14.61 -13.89 -3.34
CA PRO A 354 15.68 -14.16 -2.36
C PRO A 354 17.08 -14.06 -2.97
N THR A 355 17.24 -14.61 -4.18
CA THR A 355 18.50 -14.58 -4.95
C THR A 355 18.62 -13.37 -5.87
N GLY A 356 17.57 -12.50 -5.92
CA GLY A 356 17.55 -11.28 -6.71
C GLY A 356 18.58 -10.28 -6.20
N THR A 357 19.51 -9.90 -7.08
CA THR A 357 20.45 -8.82 -6.76
C THR A 357 19.75 -7.48 -6.88
N MET A 358 20.08 -6.55 -5.99
CA MET A 358 19.63 -5.15 -6.12
C MET A 358 20.13 -4.52 -7.43
N GLU A 359 21.13 -5.13 -8.09
CA GLU A 359 21.68 -4.68 -9.38
C GLU A 359 20.64 -4.71 -10.50
N ASP A 360 19.83 -5.78 -10.59
CA ASP A 360 18.74 -5.89 -11.58
C ASP A 360 17.68 -4.79 -11.36
N ALA A 361 17.28 -4.58 -10.10
CA ALA A 361 16.32 -3.54 -9.73
C ALA A 361 16.88 -2.13 -10.01
N LEU A 362 18.16 -1.90 -9.72
CA LEU A 362 18.84 -0.63 -9.99
C LEU A 362 18.95 -0.34 -11.48
N SER A 363 19.31 -1.34 -12.30
CA SER A 363 19.41 -1.17 -13.75
C SER A 363 18.08 -0.73 -14.35
N LEU A 364 16.97 -1.31 -13.88
CA LEU A 364 15.61 -0.90 -14.28
C LEU A 364 15.28 0.52 -13.82
N PHE A 365 15.60 0.85 -12.57
CA PHE A 365 15.39 2.19 -12.04
C PHE A 365 16.18 3.24 -12.83
N GLU A 366 17.44 2.96 -13.17
CA GLU A 366 18.28 3.87 -13.95
C GLU A 366 17.80 4.03 -15.39
N SER A 367 17.21 2.97 -15.99
CA SER A 367 16.66 3.00 -17.35
C SER A 367 15.43 3.89 -17.52
N LEU A 368 14.72 4.21 -16.42
CA LEU A 368 13.54 5.07 -16.44
C LEU A 368 13.91 6.52 -16.79
N LYS A 369 13.29 7.03 -17.85
CA LYS A 369 13.44 8.44 -18.29
C LYS A 369 12.82 9.43 -17.30
N SER A 370 11.69 9.07 -16.71
CA SER A 370 11.00 9.85 -15.68
C SER A 370 10.76 8.97 -14.47
N LYS A 371 11.34 9.34 -13.34
CA LYS A 371 11.19 8.65 -12.07
C LYS A 371 10.13 9.36 -11.26
N ASP A 372 9.08 8.65 -10.87
CA ASP A 372 8.06 9.15 -9.96
C ASP A 372 8.39 8.79 -8.49
N LEU A 373 7.59 9.28 -7.56
CA LEU A 373 7.77 8.99 -6.14
C LEU A 373 7.72 7.48 -5.85
N VAL A 374 6.88 6.71 -6.57
CA VAL A 374 6.75 5.26 -6.40
C VAL A 374 8.05 4.56 -6.81
N SER A 375 8.71 5.01 -7.89
CA SER A 375 10.01 4.48 -8.32
C SER A 375 11.08 4.64 -7.24
N TRP A 376 11.17 5.84 -6.66
CA TRP A 376 12.11 6.15 -5.59
C TRP A 376 11.81 5.32 -4.33
N ASN A 377 10.54 5.29 -3.91
CA ASN A 377 10.13 4.52 -2.74
C ASN A 377 10.42 3.03 -2.91
N SER A 378 10.16 2.45 -4.09
CA SER A 378 10.43 1.04 -4.36
C SER A 378 11.91 0.69 -4.16
N ILE A 379 12.82 1.52 -4.65
CA ILE A 379 14.27 1.30 -4.48
C ILE A 379 14.70 1.51 -3.02
N ILE A 380 14.26 2.58 -2.36
CA ILE A 380 14.61 2.87 -0.96
C ILE A 380 14.12 1.75 -0.04
N ILE A 381 12.85 1.33 -0.21
CA ILE A 381 12.26 0.23 0.55
C ILE A 381 12.97 -1.09 0.24
N GLY A 382 13.32 -1.32 -1.03
CA GLY A 382 14.05 -2.50 -1.45
C GLY A 382 15.41 -2.63 -0.76
N PHE A 383 16.20 -1.56 -0.72
CA PHE A 383 17.45 -1.53 0.05
C PHE A 383 17.22 -1.80 1.53
N ALA A 384 16.20 -1.15 2.12
CA ALA A 384 15.84 -1.37 3.52
C ALA A 384 15.46 -2.82 3.82
N GLN A 385 14.67 -3.45 2.96
CA GLN A 385 14.25 -4.85 3.12
C GLN A 385 15.40 -5.85 2.97
N LYS A 386 16.36 -5.55 2.10
CA LYS A 386 17.57 -6.37 1.92
C LYS A 386 18.65 -6.11 2.98
N GLY A 387 18.39 -5.23 3.97
CA GLY A 387 19.35 -4.86 5.01
C GLY A 387 20.49 -3.96 4.51
N LEU A 388 20.39 -3.39 3.30
CA LEU A 388 21.37 -2.47 2.70
C LEU A 388 21.02 -1.03 3.08
N SER A 389 21.01 -0.76 4.37
CA SER A 389 20.47 0.47 4.94
C SER A 389 21.28 1.72 4.57
N GLU A 390 22.59 1.59 4.34
CA GLU A 390 23.45 2.69 3.87
C GLU A 390 23.03 3.18 2.46
N ASP A 391 22.75 2.23 1.57
CA ASP A 391 22.29 2.55 0.22
C ASP A 391 20.87 3.17 0.25
N ALA A 392 19.97 2.66 1.12
CA ALA A 392 18.66 3.27 1.31
C ALA A 392 18.75 4.76 1.67
N VAL A 393 19.64 5.12 2.59
CA VAL A 393 19.92 6.51 3.00
C VAL A 393 20.53 7.33 1.86
N LYS A 394 21.46 6.74 1.10
CA LYS A 394 22.08 7.39 -0.05
C LYS A 394 21.03 7.72 -1.13
N PHE A 395 20.17 6.77 -1.47
CA PHE A 395 19.08 6.99 -2.43
C PHE A 395 18.06 8.01 -1.94
N PHE A 396 17.79 8.05 -0.64
CA PHE A 396 16.98 9.12 -0.07
C PHE A 396 17.63 10.51 -0.22
N SER A 397 18.93 10.62 -0.06
CA SER A 397 19.61 11.90 -0.30
C SER A 397 19.48 12.36 -1.76
N TYR A 398 19.47 11.42 -2.71
CA TYR A 398 19.19 11.71 -4.13
C TYR A 398 17.72 12.12 -4.37
N LEU A 399 16.75 11.43 -3.73
CA LEU A 399 15.34 11.84 -3.79
C LEU A 399 15.15 13.27 -3.27
N ARG A 400 15.81 13.64 -2.17
CA ARG A 400 15.75 15.01 -1.63
C ARG A 400 16.34 16.07 -2.56
N SER A 401 17.34 15.72 -3.35
CA SER A 401 17.92 16.65 -4.35
C SER A 401 17.04 16.76 -5.61
N SER A 402 16.05 15.89 -5.77
CA SER A 402 15.02 16.01 -6.80
C SER A 402 13.90 16.95 -6.33
N GLU A 403 13.10 17.47 -7.25
CA GLU A 403 11.94 18.33 -6.92
C GLU A 403 10.73 17.55 -6.38
N ILE A 404 10.87 16.24 -6.17
CA ILE A 404 9.79 15.35 -5.74
C ILE A 404 9.59 15.48 -4.22
N LYS A 405 8.36 15.70 -3.79
CA LYS A 405 8.02 15.72 -2.35
C LYS A 405 8.06 14.32 -1.78
N VAL A 406 8.80 14.17 -0.68
CA VAL A 406 8.89 12.91 0.08
C VAL A 406 7.56 12.62 0.78
N ASP A 407 7.14 11.37 0.82
CA ASP A 407 5.94 10.90 1.50
C ASP A 407 6.25 10.14 2.80
N ASP A 408 5.21 9.69 3.48
CA ASP A 408 5.27 8.92 4.73
C ASP A 408 5.90 7.53 4.54
N TYR A 409 5.72 6.91 3.36
CA TYR A 409 6.33 5.62 3.04
C TYR A 409 7.86 5.69 3.01
N ALA A 410 8.42 6.71 2.36
CA ALA A 410 9.86 6.93 2.32
C ALA A 410 10.43 7.21 3.71
N PHE A 411 9.77 8.07 4.51
CA PHE A 411 10.19 8.32 5.88
C PHE A 411 10.18 7.07 6.75
N SER A 412 9.12 6.26 6.68
CA SER A 412 8.99 5.02 7.45
C SER A 412 10.06 3.98 7.08
N ALA A 413 10.35 3.82 5.78
CA ALA A 413 11.41 2.91 5.31
C ALA A 413 12.80 3.32 5.79
N LEU A 414 13.09 4.61 5.75
CA LEU A 414 14.38 5.14 6.23
C LEU A 414 14.53 5.01 7.74
N LEU A 415 13.50 5.34 8.50
CA LEU A 415 13.52 5.16 9.95
C LEU A 415 13.72 3.70 10.33
N ARG A 416 13.12 2.77 9.56
CA ARG A 416 13.39 1.34 9.73
C ARG A 416 14.86 1.01 9.44
N SER A 417 15.45 1.54 8.37
CA SER A 417 16.88 1.37 8.07
C SER A 417 17.76 1.92 9.19
N CYS A 418 17.45 3.11 9.71
CA CYS A 418 18.16 3.68 10.86
C CYS A 418 18.01 2.81 12.13
N SER A 419 16.84 2.22 12.31
CA SER A 419 16.55 1.29 13.39
C SER A 419 17.41 0.01 13.31
N ASP A 420 17.57 -0.55 12.12
CA ASP A 420 18.33 -1.78 11.89
C ASP A 420 19.84 -1.56 12.02
N LEU A 421 20.34 -0.39 11.64
CA LEU A 421 21.73 0.03 11.82
C LEU A 421 22.01 0.68 13.18
N ALA A 422 20.98 0.91 14.00
CA ALA A 422 21.07 1.66 15.26
C ALA A 422 21.75 3.05 15.11
N THR A 423 21.51 3.72 13.96
CA THR A 423 22.12 5.03 13.63
C THR A 423 21.28 6.16 14.20
N LEU A 424 21.56 6.55 15.44
CA LEU A 424 20.78 7.55 16.18
C LEU A 424 20.82 8.94 15.51
N GLN A 425 22.01 9.43 15.15
CA GLN A 425 22.17 10.78 14.61
C GLN A 425 21.41 10.97 13.30
N LEU A 426 21.49 9.97 12.41
CA LEU A 426 20.73 9.97 11.16
C LEU A 426 19.22 9.88 11.39
N GLY A 427 18.79 9.00 12.31
CA GLY A 427 17.39 8.90 12.72
C GLY A 427 16.83 10.25 13.23
N GLN A 428 17.60 10.99 14.02
CA GLN A 428 17.22 12.32 14.48
C GLN A 428 17.13 13.36 13.35
N GLN A 429 18.01 13.29 12.35
CA GLN A 429 17.93 14.15 11.17
C GLN A 429 16.68 13.87 10.36
N ILE A 430 16.34 12.58 10.15
CA ILE A 430 15.13 12.17 9.44
C ILE A 430 13.88 12.59 10.23
N HIS A 431 13.88 12.46 11.57
CA HIS A 431 12.81 12.96 12.43
C HIS A 431 12.58 14.46 12.24
N ALA A 432 13.65 15.27 12.31
CA ALA A 432 13.55 16.72 12.10
C ALA A 432 13.02 17.07 10.69
N LEU A 433 13.35 16.27 9.68
CA LEU A 433 12.83 16.46 8.33
C LEU A 433 11.35 16.06 8.22
N ALA A 434 10.94 14.96 8.82
CA ALA A 434 9.53 14.54 8.86
C ALA A 434 8.66 15.61 9.54
N THR A 435 9.13 16.15 10.66
CA THR A 435 8.46 17.27 11.35
C THR A 435 8.34 18.51 10.45
N LYS A 436 9.43 18.93 9.78
CA LYS A 436 9.40 20.06 8.85
C LYS A 436 8.48 19.84 7.64
N SER A 437 8.31 18.61 7.23
CA SER A 437 7.43 18.22 6.11
C SER A 437 5.98 18.01 6.52
N GLY A 438 5.64 18.19 7.81
CA GLY A 438 4.27 18.07 8.32
C GLY A 438 3.81 16.64 8.63
N PHE A 439 4.74 15.66 8.71
CA PHE A 439 4.44 14.26 9.03
C PHE A 439 4.51 13.93 10.52
N GLU A 440 4.58 14.93 11.39
CA GLU A 440 4.71 14.77 12.84
C GLU A 440 3.56 13.95 13.47
N SER A 441 2.34 14.08 12.92
CA SER A 441 1.14 13.38 13.38
C SER A 441 0.78 12.16 12.50
N ASN A 442 1.62 11.81 11.51
CA ASN A 442 1.35 10.65 10.67
C ASN A 442 1.64 9.37 11.46
N GLU A 443 0.66 8.47 11.51
CA GLU A 443 0.70 7.24 12.31
C GLU A 443 1.86 6.31 11.93
N PHE A 444 2.13 6.12 10.64
CA PHE A 444 3.19 5.24 10.15
C PHE A 444 4.58 5.78 10.47
N VAL A 445 4.78 7.08 10.26
CA VAL A 445 6.05 7.76 10.56
C VAL A 445 6.32 7.73 12.07
N THR A 446 5.31 8.06 12.88
CA THR A 446 5.45 8.10 14.34
C THR A 446 5.72 6.71 14.93
N SER A 447 5.03 5.67 14.43
CA SER A 447 5.32 4.29 14.84
C SER A 447 6.75 3.87 14.49
N SER A 448 7.23 4.24 13.31
CA SER A 448 8.62 3.99 12.88
C SER A 448 9.65 4.76 13.72
N LEU A 449 9.33 6.00 14.15
CA LEU A 449 10.14 6.78 15.08
C LEU A 449 10.25 6.11 16.45
N ILE A 450 9.14 5.58 16.99
CA ILE A 450 9.13 4.86 18.26
C ILE A 450 10.07 3.65 18.18
N VAL A 451 9.97 2.85 17.10
CA VAL A 451 10.84 1.69 16.90
C VAL A 451 12.31 2.11 16.76
N MET A 452 12.59 3.16 15.98
CA MET A 452 13.94 3.67 15.76
C MET A 452 14.57 4.14 17.07
N TYR A 453 13.90 4.97 17.85
CA TYR A 453 14.44 5.45 19.12
C TYR A 453 14.58 4.33 20.14
N SER A 454 13.66 3.36 20.17
CA SER A 454 13.74 2.19 21.06
C SER A 454 14.98 1.35 20.74
N LYS A 455 15.22 1.00 19.48
CA LYS A 455 16.38 0.22 19.05
C LYS A 455 17.71 0.98 19.18
N CYS A 456 17.69 2.32 19.04
CA CYS A 456 18.85 3.18 19.28
C CYS A 456 19.12 3.42 20.78
N GLY A 457 18.37 2.84 21.69
CA GLY A 457 18.61 2.93 23.13
C GLY A 457 18.02 4.16 23.82
N ILE A 458 17.24 5.02 23.14
CA ILE A 458 16.70 6.28 23.67
C ILE A 458 15.19 6.18 23.91
N ILE A 459 14.80 5.35 24.87
CA ILE A 459 13.39 5.05 25.18
C ILE A 459 12.56 6.29 25.55
N GLU A 460 13.16 7.32 26.17
CA GLU A 460 12.47 8.54 26.53
C GLU A 460 12.05 9.37 25.29
N SER A 461 12.84 9.34 24.21
CA SER A 461 12.45 9.97 22.95
C SER A 461 11.33 9.19 22.27
N ALA A 462 11.37 7.85 22.30
CA ALA A 462 10.27 7.01 21.84
C ALA A 462 8.96 7.33 22.58
N ARG A 463 9.02 7.48 23.91
CA ARG A 463 7.88 7.86 24.75
C ARG A 463 7.31 9.24 24.37
N LYS A 464 8.18 10.22 24.11
CA LYS A 464 7.73 11.55 23.65
C LYS A 464 6.99 11.46 22.33
N CYS A 465 7.51 10.73 21.34
CA CYS A 465 6.82 10.50 20.07
C CYS A 465 5.45 9.82 20.27
N PHE A 466 5.39 8.82 21.15
CA PHE A 466 4.13 8.13 21.50
C PHE A 466 3.09 9.08 22.11
N GLN A 467 3.51 10.00 22.98
CA GLN A 467 2.62 10.98 23.63
C GLN A 467 2.06 12.03 22.66
N GLN A 468 2.74 12.32 21.56
CA GLN A 468 2.35 13.31 20.55
C GLN A 468 1.29 12.79 19.57
N ILE A 469 1.03 11.47 19.56
CA ILE A 469 0.04 10.88 18.64
C ILE A 469 -1.36 11.39 18.98
N SER A 470 -1.98 12.10 18.04
CA SER A 470 -3.33 12.67 18.19
C SER A 470 -4.40 11.56 18.18
N SER A 471 -4.19 10.49 17.43
CA SER A 471 -5.08 9.33 17.34
C SER A 471 -4.66 8.28 18.38
N LYS A 472 -5.26 8.35 19.56
CA LYS A 472 -5.05 7.36 20.64
C LYS A 472 -5.50 5.94 20.28
N HIS A 473 -5.93 5.69 19.05
CA HIS A 473 -6.48 4.42 18.58
C HIS A 473 -5.52 3.60 17.70
N SER A 474 -4.31 4.10 17.44
CA SER A 474 -3.34 3.39 16.61
C SER A 474 -2.75 2.17 17.32
N THR A 475 -3.26 0.99 17.03
CA THR A 475 -2.74 -0.30 17.54
C THR A 475 -1.24 -0.44 17.28
N VAL A 476 -0.76 -0.01 16.10
CA VAL A 476 0.66 -0.13 15.71
C VAL A 476 1.59 0.65 16.62
N ALA A 477 1.21 1.87 16.99
CA ALA A 477 2.02 2.72 17.87
C ALA A 477 2.06 2.17 19.31
N TRP A 478 0.93 1.65 19.82
CA TRP A 478 0.90 0.97 21.11
C TRP A 478 1.80 -0.26 21.13
N ASN A 479 1.70 -1.12 20.12
CA ASN A 479 2.52 -2.30 19.97
C ASN A 479 4.02 -1.95 19.91
N ALA A 480 4.37 -0.92 19.13
CA ALA A 480 5.75 -0.43 19.03
C ALA A 480 6.30 0.04 20.39
N MET A 481 5.49 0.75 21.19
CA MET A 481 5.91 1.25 22.49
C MET A 481 6.00 0.13 23.54
N ILE A 482 5.04 -0.80 23.56
CA ILE A 482 5.07 -1.99 24.43
C ILE A 482 6.35 -2.81 24.16
N LEU A 483 6.64 -3.08 22.86
CA LEU A 483 7.85 -3.80 22.48
C LEU A 483 9.12 -3.00 22.80
N GLY A 484 9.09 -1.68 22.64
CA GLY A 484 10.18 -0.80 23.01
C GLY A 484 10.55 -0.93 24.50
N TYR A 485 9.57 -0.84 25.38
CA TYR A 485 9.79 -1.06 26.81
C TYR A 485 10.27 -2.48 27.12
N ALA A 486 9.73 -3.49 26.43
CA ALA A 486 10.16 -4.87 26.56
C ALA A 486 11.65 -5.05 26.25
N GLN A 487 12.13 -4.46 25.14
CA GLN A 487 13.54 -4.52 24.72
C GLN A 487 14.49 -3.83 25.71
N HIS A 488 13.98 -2.84 26.46
CA HIS A 488 14.73 -2.14 27.50
C HIS A 488 14.62 -2.81 28.89
N GLY A 489 14.01 -4.00 28.99
CA GLY A 489 13.85 -4.71 30.26
C GLY A 489 12.81 -4.08 31.22
N LEU A 490 11.96 -3.18 30.73
CA LEU A 490 10.93 -2.49 31.50
C LEU A 490 9.57 -3.22 31.40
N GLY A 491 9.54 -4.52 31.75
CA GLY A 491 8.37 -5.37 31.57
C GLY A 491 7.14 -4.92 32.35
N GLN A 492 7.31 -4.43 33.59
CA GLN A 492 6.17 -3.91 34.34
C GLN A 492 5.54 -2.70 33.66
N VAL A 493 6.34 -1.80 33.12
CA VAL A 493 5.85 -0.63 32.36
C VAL A 493 5.14 -1.08 31.08
N SER A 494 5.60 -2.15 30.43
CA SER A 494 4.92 -2.76 29.27
C SER A 494 3.54 -3.31 29.65
N LEU A 495 3.40 -4.00 30.79
CA LEU A 495 2.12 -4.51 31.30
C LEU A 495 1.16 -3.38 31.68
N ASP A 496 1.66 -2.32 32.31
CA ASP A 496 0.87 -1.14 32.65
C ASP A 496 0.36 -0.44 31.39
N LEU A 497 1.20 -0.35 30.35
CA LEU A 497 0.82 0.24 29.06
C LEU A 497 -0.20 -0.64 28.33
N PHE A 498 -0.06 -1.96 28.35
CA PHE A 498 -1.05 -2.90 27.82
C PHE A 498 -2.41 -2.74 28.52
N SER A 499 -2.41 -2.61 29.86
CA SER A 499 -3.62 -2.36 30.64
C SER A 499 -4.29 -1.04 30.26
N GLN A 500 -3.50 0.02 30.00
CA GLN A 500 -4.01 1.30 29.51
C GLN A 500 -4.62 1.17 28.10
N MET A 501 -3.98 0.39 27.20
CA MET A 501 -4.48 0.10 25.87
C MET A 501 -5.87 -0.57 25.91
N CYS A 502 -6.04 -1.55 26.80
CA CYS A 502 -7.31 -2.22 27.05
C CYS A 502 -8.38 -1.25 27.56
N ASN A 503 -8.02 -0.41 28.56
CA ASN A 503 -8.95 0.57 29.16
C ASN A 503 -9.40 1.66 28.19
N GLN A 504 -8.59 1.97 27.17
CA GLN A 504 -8.94 2.92 26.11
C GLN A 504 -9.72 2.28 24.95
N ASN A 505 -10.07 0.99 25.04
CA ASN A 505 -10.75 0.22 24.01
C ASN A 505 -10.02 0.25 22.65
N VAL A 506 -8.68 0.29 22.67
CA VAL A 506 -7.88 0.15 21.45
C VAL A 506 -7.96 -1.30 20.97
N LYS A 507 -8.14 -1.51 19.67
CA LYS A 507 -8.23 -2.86 19.09
C LYS A 507 -6.94 -3.63 19.32
N LEU A 508 -7.02 -4.75 20.03
CA LEU A 508 -5.91 -5.66 20.22
C LEU A 508 -5.75 -6.59 19.02
N ASP A 509 -4.52 -6.96 18.70
CA ASP A 509 -4.20 -7.89 17.63
C ASP A 509 -3.14 -8.93 18.05
N HIS A 510 -2.75 -9.81 17.15
CA HIS A 510 -1.73 -10.83 17.39
C HIS A 510 -0.38 -10.21 17.78
N VAL A 511 -0.02 -9.06 17.16
CA VAL A 511 1.25 -8.37 17.43
C VAL A 511 1.27 -7.81 18.85
N THR A 512 0.13 -7.35 19.38
CA THR A 512 0.00 -6.87 20.76
C THR A 512 0.39 -7.98 21.74
N PHE A 513 -0.14 -9.20 21.54
CA PHE A 513 0.16 -10.33 22.41
C PHE A 513 1.59 -10.83 22.25
N THR A 514 2.15 -10.84 21.04
CA THR A 514 3.57 -11.15 20.84
C THR A 514 4.45 -10.15 21.57
N ALA A 515 4.14 -8.85 21.50
CA ALA A 515 4.92 -7.82 22.18
C ALA A 515 4.89 -7.96 23.71
N ILE A 516 3.72 -8.21 24.29
CA ILE A 516 3.60 -8.32 25.75
C ILE A 516 4.18 -9.64 26.28
N LEU A 517 4.02 -10.76 25.55
CA LEU A 517 4.66 -12.03 25.91
C LEU A 517 6.19 -11.93 25.84
N THR A 518 6.71 -11.22 24.84
CA THR A 518 8.15 -10.90 24.77
C THR A 518 8.60 -10.05 25.95
N ALA A 519 7.78 -9.07 26.38
CA ALA A 519 8.07 -8.28 27.57
C ALA A 519 8.17 -9.17 28.83
N CYS A 520 7.22 -10.08 29.02
CA CYS A 520 7.23 -11.04 30.12
C CYS A 520 8.47 -11.96 30.07
N SER A 521 8.86 -12.42 28.85
CA SER A 521 10.05 -13.25 28.67
C SER A 521 11.33 -12.53 29.07
N HIS A 522 11.52 -11.29 28.67
CA HIS A 522 12.72 -10.53 28.95
C HIS A 522 12.84 -10.13 30.42
N THR A 523 11.75 -10.07 31.18
CA THR A 523 11.73 -9.64 32.57
C THR A 523 11.44 -10.76 33.57
N GLY A 524 11.21 -11.98 33.06
CA GLY A 524 10.95 -13.14 33.92
C GLY A 524 9.58 -13.16 34.60
N LEU A 525 8.60 -12.45 34.07
CA LEU A 525 7.21 -12.40 34.52
C LEU A 525 6.43 -13.64 34.03
N ILE A 526 6.77 -14.82 34.63
CA ILE A 526 6.32 -16.13 34.11
C ILE A 526 4.82 -16.30 34.26
N GLN A 527 4.29 -15.94 35.43
CA GLN A 527 2.90 -16.20 35.75
C GLN A 527 1.97 -15.33 34.91
N GLU A 528 2.30 -14.06 34.79
CA GLU A 528 1.57 -13.09 33.99
C GLU A 528 1.58 -13.45 32.48
N GLY A 529 2.75 -13.88 31.98
CA GLY A 529 2.88 -14.28 30.57
C GLY A 529 2.04 -15.52 30.22
N LEU A 530 2.07 -16.56 31.08
CA LEU A 530 1.26 -17.76 30.86
C LEU A 530 -0.25 -17.49 31.02
N GLU A 531 -0.64 -16.64 31.97
CA GLU A 531 -2.02 -16.21 32.14
C GLU A 531 -2.52 -15.47 30.91
N LEU A 532 -1.73 -14.53 30.38
CA LEU A 532 -2.07 -13.78 29.16
C LEU A 532 -2.25 -14.72 27.95
N LEU A 533 -1.34 -15.70 27.77
CA LEU A 533 -1.48 -16.69 26.68
C LEU A 533 -2.81 -17.47 26.80
N ASN A 534 -3.14 -17.91 28.02
CA ASN A 534 -4.38 -18.66 28.26
C ASN A 534 -5.64 -17.81 28.10
N LEU A 535 -5.56 -16.49 28.31
CA LEU A 535 -6.69 -15.57 28.19
C LEU A 535 -6.92 -15.06 26.76
N MET A 536 -5.99 -15.28 25.83
CA MET A 536 -6.08 -14.79 24.46
C MET A 536 -7.40 -15.20 23.78
N GLU A 537 -7.75 -16.48 23.81
CA GLU A 537 -8.95 -16.99 23.13
C GLU A 537 -10.22 -16.74 23.95
N PRO A 538 -10.34 -17.12 25.25
CA PRO A 538 -11.60 -17.02 25.99
C PRO A 538 -12.02 -15.57 26.25
N VAL A 539 -11.08 -14.66 26.53
CA VAL A 539 -11.36 -13.27 26.92
C VAL A 539 -11.25 -12.32 25.74
N TYR A 540 -10.12 -12.38 25.03
CA TYR A 540 -9.80 -11.42 23.98
C TYR A 540 -10.25 -11.85 22.59
N LYS A 541 -10.73 -13.09 22.41
CA LYS A 541 -11.21 -13.66 21.13
C LYS A 541 -10.14 -13.70 20.04
N ILE A 542 -8.87 -13.82 20.45
CA ILE A 542 -7.71 -13.91 19.55
C ILE A 542 -7.11 -15.31 19.71
N GLN A 543 -7.11 -16.10 18.64
CA GLN A 543 -6.52 -17.44 18.68
C GLN A 543 -4.98 -17.36 18.76
N PRO A 544 -4.33 -18.07 19.69
CA PRO A 544 -2.88 -18.13 19.73
C PRO A 544 -2.28 -18.70 18.44
N ARG A 545 -1.21 -18.08 17.96
CA ARG A 545 -0.42 -18.52 16.79
C ARG A 545 0.98 -18.98 17.25
N MET A 546 1.77 -19.48 16.32
CA MET A 546 3.12 -19.99 16.60
C MET A 546 4.03 -18.96 17.27
N GLU A 547 3.91 -17.68 16.90
CA GLU A 547 4.70 -16.59 17.49
C GLU A 547 4.44 -16.44 18.99
N HIS A 548 3.20 -16.63 19.44
CA HIS A 548 2.83 -16.54 20.85
C HIS A 548 3.39 -17.72 21.64
N TYR A 549 3.29 -18.93 21.08
CA TYR A 549 3.87 -20.12 21.69
C TYR A 549 5.40 -20.04 21.74
N ALA A 550 6.05 -19.52 20.68
CA ALA A 550 7.49 -19.31 20.68
C ALA A 550 7.92 -18.33 21.80
N ALA A 551 7.20 -17.21 21.98
CA ALA A 551 7.47 -16.27 23.06
C ALA A 551 7.26 -16.90 24.46
N ALA A 552 6.24 -17.74 24.64
CA ALA A 552 6.01 -18.45 25.90
C ALA A 552 7.04 -19.54 26.16
N VAL A 553 7.53 -20.23 25.12
CA VAL A 553 8.65 -21.20 25.23
C VAL A 553 9.94 -20.46 25.62
N ASP A 554 10.23 -19.30 25.03
CA ASP A 554 11.38 -18.46 25.42
C ASP A 554 11.26 -17.99 26.89
N LEU A 555 10.07 -17.57 27.33
CA LEU A 555 9.77 -17.20 28.71
C LEU A 555 10.11 -18.32 29.68
N LEU A 556 9.60 -19.51 29.42
CA LEU A 556 9.86 -20.69 30.27
C LEU A 556 11.34 -21.11 30.25
N GLY A 557 11.95 -20.98 29.06
CA GLY A 557 13.36 -21.29 28.86
C GLY A 557 14.31 -20.38 29.62
N ARG A 558 14.10 -19.09 29.59
CA ARG A 558 14.86 -18.10 30.35
C ARG A 558 14.72 -18.30 31.87
N ALA A 559 13.59 -18.84 32.29
CA ALA A 559 13.35 -19.23 33.68
C ALA A 559 13.94 -20.60 34.07
N GLY A 560 14.61 -21.32 33.17
CA GLY A 560 15.16 -22.64 33.40
C GLY A 560 14.13 -23.78 33.48
N LEU A 561 12.86 -23.52 33.11
CA LEU A 561 11.75 -24.45 33.20
C LEU A 561 11.58 -25.29 31.91
N VAL A 562 12.65 -25.98 31.49
CA VAL A 562 12.70 -26.71 30.20
C VAL A 562 11.59 -27.74 30.06
N ASN A 563 11.29 -28.49 31.12
CA ASN A 563 10.24 -29.51 31.11
C ASN A 563 8.84 -28.88 30.86
N LYS A 564 8.55 -27.73 31.48
CA LYS A 564 7.30 -27.01 31.25
C LYS A 564 7.22 -26.43 29.81
N ALA A 565 8.35 -26.02 29.27
CA ALA A 565 8.43 -25.59 27.89
C ALA A 565 8.11 -26.73 26.91
N LYS A 566 8.62 -27.95 27.21
CA LYS A 566 8.29 -29.17 26.46
C LYS A 566 6.79 -29.53 26.56
N GLU A 567 6.24 -29.55 27.79
CA GLU A 567 4.83 -29.81 28.05
C GLU A 567 3.93 -28.79 27.26
N LEU A 568 4.32 -27.53 27.24
CA LEU A 568 3.60 -26.51 26.46
C LEU A 568 3.60 -26.84 24.97
N ILE A 569 4.74 -27.23 24.40
CA ILE A 569 4.84 -27.61 22.98
C ILE A 569 3.99 -28.85 22.69
N GLU A 570 4.00 -29.84 23.55
CA GLU A 570 3.23 -31.07 23.41
C GLU A 570 1.72 -30.84 23.55
N SER A 571 1.31 -29.79 24.29
CA SER A 571 -0.11 -29.42 24.50
C SER A 571 -0.65 -28.47 23.43
N MET A 572 0.17 -28.02 22.49
CA MET A 572 -0.26 -27.11 21.41
C MET A 572 -1.35 -27.75 20.53
N PRO A 573 -2.38 -27.00 20.13
CA PRO A 573 -3.44 -27.51 19.24
C PRO A 573 -2.97 -27.70 17.79
N LEU A 574 -1.79 -27.17 17.45
CA LEU A 574 -1.17 -27.20 16.12
C LEU A 574 0.21 -27.86 16.23
N ASN A 575 0.66 -28.50 15.15
CA ASN A 575 2.03 -29.01 15.08
C ASN A 575 3.04 -27.86 15.19
N PRO A 576 4.08 -27.99 16.04
CA PRO A 576 5.08 -26.94 16.19
C PRO A 576 5.83 -26.68 14.87
N ASP A 577 5.92 -25.42 14.50
CA ASP A 577 6.68 -24.97 13.33
C ASP A 577 8.19 -24.85 13.63
N PRO A 578 9.03 -24.64 12.60
CA PRO A 578 10.47 -24.47 12.79
C PRO A 578 10.85 -23.34 13.75
N MET A 579 10.04 -22.28 13.87
CA MET A 579 10.32 -21.16 14.76
C MET A 579 10.21 -21.57 16.23
N VAL A 580 9.14 -22.27 16.62
CA VAL A 580 8.96 -22.80 17.99
C VAL A 580 10.05 -23.80 18.31
N LEU A 581 10.37 -24.70 17.37
CA LEU A 581 11.41 -25.73 17.58
C LEU A 581 12.80 -25.12 17.71
N LYS A 582 13.15 -24.10 16.92
CA LYS A 582 14.41 -23.35 17.04
C LYS A 582 14.52 -22.61 18.37
N THR A 583 13.42 -21.99 18.81
CA THR A 583 13.38 -21.36 20.12
C THR A 583 13.62 -22.38 21.23
N PHE A 584 12.98 -23.54 21.16
CA PHE A 584 13.18 -24.60 22.15
C PHE A 584 14.59 -25.22 22.09
N LEU A 585 15.16 -25.36 20.90
CA LEU A 585 16.57 -25.76 20.77
C LEU A 585 17.52 -24.75 21.44
N GLY A 586 17.23 -23.45 21.32
CA GLY A 586 17.93 -22.38 22.03
C GLY A 586 17.82 -22.51 23.55
N VAL A 587 16.62 -22.83 24.04
CA VAL A 587 16.34 -23.10 25.46
C VAL A 587 17.14 -24.30 25.95
N CYS A 588 17.09 -25.43 25.26
CA CYS A 588 17.86 -26.64 25.60
C CYS A 588 19.36 -26.34 25.65
N ARG A 589 19.86 -25.54 24.70
CA ARG A 589 21.25 -25.10 24.72
C ARG A 589 21.60 -24.26 25.96
N ALA A 590 20.77 -23.30 26.30
CA ALA A 590 21.01 -22.43 27.47
C ALA A 590 20.99 -23.20 28.80
N CYS A 591 20.18 -24.25 28.89
CA CYS A 591 20.03 -25.09 30.08
C CYS A 591 20.95 -26.34 30.08
N GLY A 592 21.67 -26.61 29.00
CA GLY A 592 22.58 -27.76 28.90
C GLY A 592 21.90 -29.11 28.61
N GLU A 593 20.62 -29.13 28.20
CA GLU A 593 19.80 -30.32 28.00
C GLU A 593 20.06 -30.96 26.60
N ILE A 594 21.17 -31.73 26.50
CA ILE A 594 21.66 -32.23 25.21
C ILE A 594 20.75 -33.30 24.59
N GLU A 595 20.12 -34.16 25.38
CA GLU A 595 19.27 -35.23 24.85
C GLU A 595 18.02 -34.65 24.15
N MET A 596 17.36 -33.72 24.81
CA MET A 596 16.22 -33.01 24.23
C MET A 596 16.65 -32.17 23.00
N ALA A 597 17.78 -31.47 23.12
CA ALA A 597 18.32 -30.70 21.99
C ALA A 597 18.59 -31.57 20.76
N THR A 598 19.14 -32.76 20.95
CA THR A 598 19.45 -33.68 19.83
C THR A 598 18.16 -34.19 19.17
N GLN A 599 17.14 -34.51 19.95
CA GLN A 599 15.84 -34.93 19.40
C GLN A 599 15.18 -33.83 18.55
N VAL A 600 15.12 -32.61 19.10
CA VAL A 600 14.53 -31.43 18.43
C VAL A 600 15.34 -31.06 17.17
N ALA A 601 16.67 -31.10 17.26
CA ALA A 601 17.52 -30.78 16.13
C ALA A 601 17.38 -31.78 14.99
N ASN A 602 17.25 -33.09 15.29
CA ASN A 602 17.00 -34.09 14.25
C ASN A 602 15.65 -33.83 13.55
N HIS A 603 14.59 -33.51 14.30
CA HIS A 603 13.31 -33.14 13.73
C HIS A 603 13.39 -31.86 12.89
N LEU A 604 14.10 -30.83 13.34
CA LEU A 604 14.35 -29.61 12.57
C LEU A 604 15.09 -29.89 11.26
N LEU A 605 16.13 -30.77 11.29
CA LEU A 605 16.89 -31.11 10.09
C LEU A 605 16.15 -32.03 9.10
N GLU A 606 15.03 -32.64 9.52
CA GLU A 606 14.08 -33.30 8.62
C GLU A 606 13.19 -32.28 7.90
N ILE A 607 12.77 -31.21 8.59
CA ILE A 607 11.92 -30.14 8.04
C ILE A 607 12.76 -29.16 7.20
N GLU A 608 13.87 -28.68 7.77
CA GLU A 608 14.78 -27.70 7.17
C GLU A 608 16.22 -28.24 7.13
N PRO A 609 16.59 -29.04 6.14
CA PRO A 609 17.92 -29.67 6.04
C PRO A 609 19.08 -28.67 5.89
N GLU A 610 18.81 -27.45 5.42
CA GLU A 610 19.81 -26.41 5.16
C GLU A 610 19.91 -25.36 6.30
N ASP A 611 19.20 -25.56 7.40
CA ASP A 611 19.22 -24.60 8.50
C ASP A 611 20.55 -24.59 9.27
N HIS A 612 21.35 -23.56 8.99
CA HIS A 612 22.69 -23.40 9.63
C HIS A 612 22.62 -23.23 11.15
N PHE A 613 21.52 -22.65 11.71
CA PHE A 613 21.37 -22.43 13.14
C PHE A 613 21.37 -23.74 13.92
N THR A 614 20.66 -24.74 13.40
CA THR A 614 20.54 -26.07 14.03
C THR A 614 21.91 -26.76 14.12
N TYR A 615 22.68 -26.77 13.03
CA TYR A 615 24.05 -27.35 13.01
C TYR A 615 24.99 -26.63 13.96
N VAL A 616 24.99 -25.30 13.95
CA VAL A 616 25.85 -24.49 14.80
C VAL A 616 25.49 -24.68 16.29
N SER A 617 24.20 -24.71 16.63
CA SER A 617 23.74 -24.91 18.03
C SER A 617 24.17 -26.27 18.56
N LEU A 618 23.95 -27.36 17.82
CA LEU A 618 24.45 -28.70 18.22
C LEU A 618 25.95 -28.73 18.32
N SER A 619 26.68 -28.18 17.36
CA SER A 619 28.14 -28.14 17.37
C SER A 619 28.71 -27.43 18.62
N HIS A 620 28.03 -26.37 19.08
CA HIS A 620 28.42 -25.67 20.30
C HIS A 620 28.13 -26.50 21.54
N MET A 621 26.93 -27.09 21.68
CA MET A 621 26.57 -27.94 22.81
C MET A 621 27.51 -29.13 22.96
N TYR A 622 27.87 -29.81 21.85
CA TYR A 622 28.85 -30.89 21.89
C TYR A 622 30.25 -30.40 22.27
N SER A 623 30.61 -29.16 21.90
CA SER A 623 31.88 -28.56 22.38
C SER A 623 31.90 -28.33 23.86
N ASP A 624 30.83 -27.78 24.45
CA ASP A 624 30.70 -27.45 25.84
C ASP A 624 30.79 -28.74 26.72
N LEU A 625 30.24 -29.84 26.18
CA LEU A 625 30.30 -31.17 26.80
C LEU A 625 31.59 -31.97 26.46
N LYS A 626 32.54 -31.37 25.75
CA LYS A 626 33.80 -32.03 25.30
C LYS A 626 33.57 -33.27 24.43
N LYS A 627 32.42 -33.42 23.78
CA LYS A 627 32.07 -34.52 22.87
C LYS A 627 32.56 -34.20 21.46
N TRP A 628 33.86 -34.42 21.22
CA TRP A 628 34.56 -33.99 19.98
C TRP A 628 34.18 -34.80 18.72
N GLU A 629 33.85 -36.09 18.92
CA GLU A 629 33.46 -36.98 17.81
C GLU A 629 32.10 -36.59 17.24
N GLU A 630 31.09 -36.33 18.12
CA GLU A 630 29.77 -35.90 17.72
C GLU A 630 29.80 -34.51 17.08
N LYS A 631 30.63 -33.61 17.61
CA LYS A 631 30.87 -32.31 17.00
C LYS A 631 31.43 -32.43 15.57
N ALA A 632 32.42 -33.34 15.39
CA ALA A 632 33.00 -33.56 14.08
C ALA A 632 31.98 -34.15 13.08
N SER A 633 31.08 -35.04 13.54
CA SER A 633 30.00 -35.61 12.79
C SER A 633 29.00 -34.52 12.32
N VAL A 634 28.55 -33.66 13.20
CA VAL A 634 27.63 -32.55 12.86
C VAL A 634 28.27 -31.59 11.86
N LYS A 635 29.54 -31.23 12.04
CA LYS A 635 30.27 -30.38 11.08
C LYS A 635 30.43 -31.04 9.70
N LYS A 636 30.62 -32.37 9.69
CA LYS A 636 30.71 -33.14 8.44
C LYS A 636 29.38 -33.14 7.72
N MET A 637 28.26 -33.40 8.42
CA MET A 637 26.90 -33.31 7.85
C MET A 637 26.60 -31.92 7.28
N MET A 638 26.94 -30.84 8.02
CA MET A 638 26.79 -29.48 7.56
C MET A 638 27.53 -29.22 6.24
N LYS A 639 28.80 -29.72 6.13
CA LYS A 639 29.61 -29.57 4.95
C LYS A 639 29.10 -30.41 3.76
N GLU A 640 28.63 -31.63 4.02
CA GLU A 640 28.08 -32.53 2.98
C GLU A 640 26.79 -31.95 2.38
N ARG A 641 26.00 -31.23 3.17
CA ARG A 641 24.80 -30.53 2.69
C ARG A 641 25.07 -29.12 2.15
N GLY A 642 26.35 -28.72 2.04
CA GLY A 642 26.74 -27.42 1.47
C GLY A 642 26.39 -26.19 2.34
N VAL A 643 25.93 -26.40 3.58
CA VAL A 643 25.48 -25.33 4.48
C VAL A 643 26.68 -24.53 5.01
N LYS A 644 26.63 -23.21 4.86
CA LYS A 644 27.66 -22.28 5.36
C LYS A 644 27.14 -21.51 6.58
N LYS A 645 27.98 -21.34 7.59
CA LYS A 645 27.67 -20.47 8.72
C LYS A 645 27.58 -19.02 8.23
N VAL A 646 26.51 -18.34 8.56
CA VAL A 646 26.39 -16.90 8.36
C VAL A 646 27.26 -16.20 9.40
N PRO A 647 28.23 -15.35 9.01
CA PRO A 647 29.07 -14.62 9.97
C PRO A 647 28.25 -13.59 10.73
N GLY A 648 28.55 -13.42 12.01
CA GLY A 648 28.00 -12.32 12.82
C GLY A 648 28.63 -10.99 12.41
N TRP A 649 27.80 -10.01 12.12
CA TRP A 649 28.21 -8.65 11.79
C TRP A 649 28.05 -7.74 13.01
N SER A 650 28.98 -6.82 13.18
CA SER A 650 28.89 -5.69 14.10
C SER A 650 29.16 -4.40 13.32
N TRP A 651 28.57 -3.30 13.75
CA TRP A 651 28.79 -2.00 13.12
C TRP A 651 28.84 -0.90 14.16
N ILE A 652 29.50 0.19 13.79
CA ILE A 652 29.61 1.40 14.58
C ILE A 652 29.44 2.63 13.71
N GLU A 653 28.70 3.62 14.18
CA GLU A 653 28.56 4.91 13.53
C GLU A 653 29.66 5.86 14.00
N ILE A 654 30.49 6.33 13.07
CA ILE A 654 31.54 7.32 13.34
C ILE A 654 31.37 8.46 12.34
N ARG A 655 31.09 9.68 12.81
CA ARG A 655 30.92 10.88 11.98
C ARG A 655 29.92 10.69 10.82
N ASN A 656 28.75 10.16 11.11
CA ASN A 656 27.69 9.82 10.13
C ASN A 656 28.10 8.79 9.07
N GLN A 657 29.13 7.99 9.32
CA GLN A 657 29.48 6.84 8.49
C GLN A 657 29.36 5.58 9.33
N VAL A 658 28.62 4.62 8.82
CA VAL A 658 28.51 3.29 9.41
C VAL A 658 29.68 2.44 8.94
N LYS A 659 30.45 1.90 9.86
CA LYS A 659 31.50 0.94 9.58
C LYS A 659 31.07 -0.42 10.10
N ALA A 660 30.89 -1.37 9.19
CA ALA A 660 30.55 -2.75 9.51
C ALA A 660 31.80 -3.60 9.55
N PHE A 661 31.84 -4.57 10.46
CA PHE A 661 32.91 -5.53 10.61
C PHE A 661 32.39 -6.87 11.16
N ASN A 662 33.06 -7.91 10.83
CA ASN A 662 32.78 -9.24 11.38
C ASN A 662 33.98 -9.80 12.16
N ALA A 663 33.77 -10.87 12.90
CA ALA A 663 34.84 -11.52 13.61
C ALA A 663 35.88 -12.06 12.59
N GLU A 664 37.17 -11.80 12.87
CA GLU A 664 38.32 -12.16 12.03
C GLU A 664 38.41 -11.39 10.69
N ASP A 665 37.64 -10.32 10.49
CA ASP A 665 37.77 -9.47 9.30
C ASP A 665 39.12 -8.74 9.30
N ARG A 666 39.96 -9.09 8.33
CA ARG A 666 41.27 -8.46 8.09
C ARG A 666 41.26 -7.48 6.93
N SER A 667 40.09 -7.20 6.35
CA SER A 667 39.96 -6.28 5.22
C SER A 667 40.10 -4.81 5.62
N ASN A 668 39.88 -4.49 6.91
CA ASN A 668 39.99 -3.13 7.43
C ASN A 668 41.48 -2.72 7.52
N PRO A 669 41.90 -1.58 6.96
CA PRO A 669 43.28 -1.10 7.03
C PRO A 669 43.81 -0.91 8.47
N LEU A 670 42.94 -0.62 9.42
CA LEU A 670 43.27 -0.41 10.84
C LEU A 670 43.16 -1.68 11.68
N CYS A 671 43.00 -2.83 11.07
CA CYS A 671 42.71 -4.09 11.76
C CYS A 671 43.81 -4.42 12.81
N GLN A 672 45.07 -4.23 12.50
CA GLN A 672 46.17 -4.50 13.44
C GLN A 672 46.12 -3.58 14.66
N GLU A 673 45.87 -2.30 14.45
CA GLU A 673 45.77 -1.30 15.56
C GLU A 673 44.56 -1.60 16.45
N ILE A 674 43.42 -1.99 15.86
CA ILE A 674 42.19 -2.37 16.58
C ILE A 674 42.46 -3.61 17.44
N TYR A 675 43.10 -4.66 16.90
CA TYR A 675 43.42 -5.87 17.68
C TYR A 675 44.46 -5.62 18.78
N MET A 676 45.43 -4.75 18.55
CA MET A 676 46.38 -4.33 19.60
C MET A 676 45.64 -3.62 20.75
N MET A 677 44.78 -2.65 20.43
CA MET A 677 44.01 -1.92 21.43
C MET A 677 43.03 -2.82 22.21
N ILE A 678 42.36 -3.76 21.54
CA ILE A 678 41.50 -4.77 22.20
C ILE A 678 42.33 -5.63 23.15
N LYS A 679 43.52 -6.04 22.74
CA LYS A 679 44.39 -6.84 23.58
C LYS A 679 44.84 -6.08 24.83
N ASP A 680 45.21 -4.82 24.68
CA ASP A 680 45.61 -3.95 25.80
C ASP A 680 44.44 -3.73 26.77
N LEU A 681 43.25 -3.42 26.28
CA LEU A 681 42.03 -3.28 27.06
C LEU A 681 41.66 -4.60 27.80
N THR A 682 41.81 -5.75 27.12
CA THR A 682 41.55 -7.04 27.76
C THR A 682 42.52 -7.33 28.90
N GLN A 683 43.79 -6.94 28.76
CA GLN A 683 44.79 -7.08 29.82
C GLN A 683 44.47 -6.13 30.99
N GLU A 684 44.07 -4.88 30.73
CA GLU A 684 43.66 -3.95 31.79
C GLU A 684 42.41 -4.45 32.52
N MET A 685 41.42 -5.01 31.83
CA MET A 685 40.24 -5.60 32.48
C MET A 685 40.58 -6.80 33.35
N GLN A 686 41.48 -7.70 32.89
CA GLN A 686 41.95 -8.82 33.66
C GLN A 686 42.73 -8.40 34.92
N TRP A 687 43.44 -7.29 34.83
CA TRP A 687 44.18 -6.72 35.95
C TRP A 687 43.21 -6.13 37.01
N LEU A 688 42.16 -5.41 36.57
CA LEU A 688 41.09 -4.89 37.43
C LEU A 688 40.30 -6.01 38.14
N ASP A 689 40.01 -7.12 37.45
CA ASP A 689 39.33 -8.28 38.02
C ASP A 689 40.21 -9.01 39.07
N SER A 690 41.51 -9.03 38.86
CA SER A 690 42.46 -9.60 39.84
C SER A 690 42.63 -8.73 41.09
N ASP A 691 42.54 -7.41 40.94
CA ASP A 691 42.62 -6.47 42.09
C ASP A 691 41.35 -6.44 42.92
N ASN A 692 40.17 -6.61 42.31
CA ASN A 692 38.89 -6.74 43.02
C ASN A 692 38.71 -8.11 43.73
N GLY A 693 39.48 -9.12 43.35
CA GLY A 693 39.48 -10.44 44.00
C GLY A 693 40.21 -10.50 45.36
N VAL A 694 41.01 -9.49 45.69
CA VAL A 694 41.78 -9.47 46.95
C VAL A 694 41.00 -8.82 48.09
N ASP A 695 39.97 -8.02 47.82
CA ASP A 695 39.18 -7.35 48.87
C ASP A 695 37.90 -8.12 49.30
N ALA A 696 37.55 -9.23 48.64
CA ALA A 696 36.37 -10.02 49.02
C ALA A 696 36.59 -10.95 50.23
N ASP A 697 37.84 -11.31 50.57
CA ASP A 697 38.17 -12.16 51.69
C ASP A 697 38.39 -11.41 53.03
N SER A 698 38.38 -10.07 53.03
CA SER A 698 38.57 -9.25 54.23
C SER A 698 37.27 -8.83 54.94
N LEU A 699 36.10 -9.25 54.48
CA LEU A 699 34.79 -8.90 55.05
C LEU A 699 34.11 -10.07 55.81
N HIS A 700 34.81 -11.19 56.05
CA HIS A 700 34.37 -12.30 56.90
C HIS A 700 35.42 -12.67 57.90
N ALA A 701 35.85 -11.70 58.72
CA ALA A 701 36.52 -11.95 60.00
C ALA A 701 35.89 -11.12 61.15
#